data_df6eafd1678304fb276ec1d870497e4b
#
_entry.id   df6eafd1678304fb276ec1d870497e4b
#
_cell.length_a   1.000
_cell.length_b   1.000
_cell.length_c   1.000
_cell.angle_alpha   90.00
_cell.angle_beta   90.00
_cell.angle_gamma   90.00
#
_symmetry.space_group_name_H-M   'P 1'
#
loop_
_entity.id
_entity.type
_entity.pdbx_description
1 polymer ?
#
loop_
_entity_poly.entity_id
_entity_poly.type
_entity_poly.pdbx_seq_one_letter_code
_entity_poly.pdbx_strand_id
1 'polypeptide(L)'
;MFKHTQNLLLGLSAVFAFSLTASAQFQDNTSQIPSGSPSNNNATENIDFGDVDLDGDWDAILADGGDSDQEQNRIWMNQGYAQGGTVGWFVDETSARLPSIQDQSRDIEFADIDNDGDLDVYVSNTSAIIPQTNRWWMNSGSGSGFYVDETASRWVNLGGAGSSIANSQILGGGGFLDFSCDCDFGDLDNDGDLDLVHSSYGGVFGGNVPTRIFLNDGLGFFEEFNPSGFQMPGQEVASGQPGLWCEGTQQTSTLNSNGSNCDIASSALDIDLGDIDGDFDLDILHGARQEEPRMFENRFEENGGVLGFRDITGSAFPSGYTSGDGHYEQEMADLDGDGDLDIYGLNWLVNFGFTDITLRGNGDGTFTGLATLSNSTADDNEGDFLDYDQDGDLDLFVANFSGQDKLYRNSNNGGSSFSLDYVNNGVPGSSSFTGLDADCCDVDEDGDTDIFVANDNGARNVFLKNTTQTADTHAPYIPNVEQAADRDAGPEPTVLRAHVYDNAAYYITWYNETWVEVSVNGGSATVIPAMSSQGQVFRVEIPGSLAGTITYQWFSRDEYGNTGSSAVFTYNVGGGGFSSFCVGDFNTLVGCPCLNEAGNVGAGCENSTGQGALLSVAGVASVSADSIVFSGSDLPSGPGLYFQGNNAINGGNGNVFGDGLRCAGGSVKRLQVRFSAGGTSQTSVSISNAAGNVTAGSLRRYQLWYRDPSVSAPCQSGFNLTNGIEITWSA
;
A
#
# COMPACT_ATOMS: atom_id res chain seq x y z
N MET A 1 59.48 34.63 0.75
CA MET A 1 59.63 34.81 2.21
C MET A 1 58.71 35.96 2.60
N PHE A 2 57.41 35.71 2.83
CA PHE A 2 56.44 36.69 3.33
C PHE A 2 55.59 36.03 4.40
N LYS A 3 55.69 36.55 5.62
CA LYS A 3 54.77 36.20 6.74
C LYS A 3 53.51 37.02 6.61
N HIS A 4 52.35 36.36 6.66
CA HIS A 4 51.08 37.02 6.90
C HIS A 4 50.68 36.84 8.36
N THR A 5 50.56 37.94 9.04
CA THR A 5 49.99 38.14 10.37
C THR A 5 48.45 38.14 10.22
N GLN A 6 47.77 37.23 10.93
CA GLN A 6 46.30 37.29 11.08
C GLN A 6 45.95 38.22 12.23
N ASN A 7 45.17 39.25 11.93
CA ASN A 7 44.49 40.07 12.93
C ASN A 7 43.17 39.42 13.34
N LEU A 8 43.06 39.10 14.62
CA LEU A 8 41.81 38.64 15.25
C LEU A 8 40.94 39.88 15.50
N LEU A 9 39.84 40.06 14.78
CA LEU A 9 38.74 40.96 15.14
C LEU A 9 37.70 40.18 15.95
N LEU A 10 37.58 40.49 17.24
CA LEU A 10 36.43 40.11 18.04
C LEU A 10 35.26 41.00 17.65
N GLY A 11 34.32 40.45 16.88
CA GLY A 11 33.01 41.04 16.66
C GLY A 11 32.07 40.65 17.79
N LEU A 12 31.58 41.59 18.58
CA LEU A 12 30.43 41.43 19.44
C LEU A 12 29.19 41.29 18.54
N SER A 13 28.64 40.09 18.43
CA SER A 13 27.31 39.89 17.84
C SER A 13 26.28 40.23 18.90
N ALA A 14 25.58 41.34 18.72
CA ALA A 14 24.36 41.61 19.45
C ALA A 14 23.26 40.68 18.87
N VAL A 15 22.82 39.73 19.66
CA VAL A 15 21.63 38.92 19.35
C VAL A 15 20.44 39.84 19.54
N PHE A 16 19.88 40.37 18.46
CA PHE A 16 18.55 40.91 18.47
C PHE A 16 17.58 39.72 18.44
N ALA A 17 16.95 39.44 19.56
CA ALA A 17 15.76 38.61 19.56
C ALA A 17 14.66 39.42 18.87
N PHE A 18 14.43 39.16 17.59
CA PHE A 18 13.16 39.49 16.98
C PHE A 18 12.12 38.58 17.61
N SER A 19 11.16 39.15 18.32
CA SER A 19 9.90 38.45 18.53
C SER A 19 9.23 38.39 17.16
N LEU A 20 9.37 37.27 16.47
CA LEU A 20 8.49 36.93 15.36
C LEU A 20 7.09 36.86 15.96
N THR A 21 6.25 37.83 15.64
CA THR A 21 4.82 37.59 15.66
C THR A 21 4.62 36.47 14.65
N ALA A 22 4.12 35.31 15.10
CA ALA A 22 3.71 34.27 14.19
C ALA A 22 2.78 34.91 13.15
N SER A 23 3.21 35.05 11.92
CA SER A 23 2.33 35.28 10.78
C SER A 23 1.46 34.04 10.64
N ALA A 24 0.25 34.16 10.14
CA ALA A 24 -0.51 32.98 9.72
C ALA A 24 0.37 32.16 8.76
N GLN A 25 0.39 30.85 8.91
CA GLN A 25 1.15 29.97 8.04
C GLN A 25 0.64 30.05 6.61
N PHE A 26 -0.66 30.10 6.45
CA PHE A 26 -1.34 30.19 5.18
C PHE A 26 -1.84 31.62 4.91
N GLN A 27 -1.90 31.97 3.62
CA GLN A 27 -2.47 33.22 3.12
C GLN A 27 -3.68 32.92 2.22
N ASP A 28 -4.78 33.64 2.37
CA ASP A 28 -5.93 33.56 1.46
C ASP A 28 -5.56 34.08 0.06
N ASN A 29 -5.39 33.17 -0.87
CA ASN A 29 -5.10 33.42 -2.27
C ASN A 29 -6.30 33.10 -3.19
N THR A 30 -7.51 33.04 -2.66
CA THR A 30 -8.76 32.73 -3.39
C THR A 30 -8.99 33.64 -4.63
N SER A 31 -8.25 34.73 -4.77
CA SER A 31 -8.28 35.54 -6.00
C SER A 31 -7.58 34.89 -7.21
N GLN A 32 -6.85 33.80 -7.01
CA GLN A 32 -6.16 33.03 -8.05
C GLN A 32 -7.03 31.90 -8.62
N ILE A 33 -8.12 31.55 -7.96
CA ILE A 33 -9.11 30.57 -8.43
C ILE A 33 -10.33 31.28 -9.04
N PRO A 34 -11.16 30.58 -9.85
CA PRO A 34 -12.38 31.12 -10.42
C PRO A 34 -13.30 31.78 -9.39
N SER A 35 -14.13 32.71 -9.78
CA SER A 35 -14.96 33.46 -8.85
C SER A 35 -16.39 33.63 -9.34
N GLY A 36 -17.33 33.64 -8.41
CA GLY A 36 -18.75 33.84 -8.66
C GLY A 36 -19.47 32.60 -9.22
N SER A 37 -20.80 32.59 -9.13
CA SER A 37 -21.61 31.49 -9.66
C SER A 37 -21.69 31.59 -11.21
N PRO A 38 -21.60 30.46 -11.97
CA PRO A 38 -21.52 29.10 -11.49
C PRO A 38 -20.08 28.57 -11.26
N SER A 39 -19.05 29.35 -11.48
CA SER A 39 -17.67 28.89 -11.47
C SER A 39 -17.10 28.65 -10.07
N ASN A 40 -17.61 29.32 -9.06
CA ASN A 40 -17.26 29.14 -7.65
C ASN A 40 -18.37 29.81 -6.81
N ASN A 41 -18.96 29.20 -5.90
CA ASN A 41 -20.14 29.48 -5.09
C ASN A 41 -21.27 28.48 -5.37
N ASN A 42 -20.94 27.22 -5.42
CA ASN A 42 -21.85 26.08 -5.52
C ASN A 42 -21.96 25.37 -4.16
N ALA A 43 -22.70 24.30 -4.10
CA ALA A 43 -22.60 23.32 -3.03
C ALA A 43 -21.49 22.36 -3.41
N THR A 44 -20.24 22.70 -3.10
CA THR A 44 -19.09 21.85 -3.38
C THR A 44 -18.87 20.91 -2.21
N GLU A 45 -18.82 19.63 -2.48
CA GLU A 45 -18.71 18.56 -1.49
C GLU A 45 -17.27 18.04 -1.39
N ASN A 46 -16.57 17.92 -2.53
CA ASN A 46 -15.22 17.38 -2.60
C ASN A 46 -14.40 18.07 -3.71
N ILE A 47 -13.09 18.04 -3.60
CA ILE A 47 -12.08 18.47 -4.59
C ILE A 47 -11.05 17.35 -4.71
N ASP A 48 -10.55 17.12 -5.91
CA ASP A 48 -9.41 16.24 -6.16
C ASP A 48 -8.44 16.89 -7.16
N PHE A 49 -7.15 16.59 -7.04
CA PHE A 49 -6.08 17.11 -7.87
C PHE A 49 -5.44 16.06 -8.77
N GLY A 50 -5.15 16.46 -10.01
CA GLY A 50 -4.43 15.63 -10.96
C GLY A 50 -3.88 16.42 -12.13
N ASP A 51 -2.81 15.94 -12.74
CA ASP A 51 -2.30 16.48 -14.02
C ASP A 51 -3.14 15.89 -15.16
N VAL A 52 -4.32 16.50 -15.43
CA VAL A 52 -5.33 15.91 -16.31
C VAL A 52 -4.99 16.02 -17.80
N ASP A 53 -4.10 16.94 -18.17
CA ASP A 53 -3.67 17.09 -19.57
C ASP A 53 -2.18 16.82 -19.78
N LEU A 54 -1.54 16.22 -18.80
CA LEU A 54 -0.16 15.73 -18.80
C LEU A 54 0.87 16.82 -19.17
N ASP A 55 0.64 18.04 -18.70
CA ASP A 55 1.52 19.17 -18.95
C ASP A 55 2.47 19.47 -17.77
N GLY A 56 2.22 18.87 -16.61
CA GLY A 56 3.10 18.88 -15.47
C GLY A 56 2.66 19.82 -14.34
N ASP A 57 1.48 20.43 -14.39
CA ASP A 57 0.92 21.15 -13.26
C ASP A 57 -0.38 20.51 -12.74
N TRP A 58 -0.74 20.81 -11.49
CA TRP A 58 -1.90 20.24 -10.82
C TRP A 58 -3.18 20.99 -11.20
N ASP A 59 -4.12 20.30 -11.83
CA ASP A 59 -5.48 20.76 -12.10
C ASP A 59 -6.43 20.28 -11.00
N ALA A 60 -7.56 20.95 -10.83
CA ALA A 60 -8.54 20.60 -9.82
C ALA A 60 -9.89 20.20 -10.44
N ILE A 61 -10.47 19.09 -9.94
CA ILE A 61 -11.84 18.70 -10.22
C ILE A 61 -12.69 18.87 -8.96
N LEU A 62 -13.98 19.21 -9.10
CA LEU A 62 -14.84 19.53 -7.98
C LEU A 62 -16.18 18.82 -8.12
N ALA A 63 -16.59 18.11 -7.07
CA ALA A 63 -17.93 17.55 -6.93
C ALA A 63 -18.90 18.61 -6.43
N ASP A 64 -19.94 18.90 -7.20
CA ASP A 64 -20.94 19.90 -6.87
C ASP A 64 -22.35 19.31 -6.75
N GLY A 65 -23.14 19.84 -5.81
CA GLY A 65 -24.56 19.53 -5.66
C GLY A 65 -24.91 18.72 -4.41
N GLY A 66 -24.24 17.64 -4.17
CA GLY A 66 -24.37 16.81 -2.96
C GLY A 66 -25.80 16.46 -2.58
N ASP A 67 -26.14 16.65 -1.33
CA ASP A 67 -27.47 16.39 -0.76
C ASP A 67 -28.48 17.49 -1.03
N SER A 68 -28.03 18.66 -1.40
CA SER A 68 -28.83 19.88 -1.35
C SER A 68 -29.32 20.39 -2.69
N ASP A 69 -28.58 20.17 -3.80
CA ASP A 69 -28.91 20.71 -5.12
C ASP A 69 -28.46 19.76 -6.25
N GLN A 70 -28.71 20.11 -7.48
CA GLN A 70 -28.23 19.46 -8.69
C GLN A 70 -27.39 20.47 -9.45
N GLU A 71 -26.09 20.26 -9.43
CA GLU A 71 -25.15 21.20 -10.02
C GLU A 71 -24.23 20.53 -11.04
N GLN A 72 -23.54 21.35 -11.82
CA GLN A 72 -22.54 20.89 -12.77
C GLN A 72 -21.21 20.79 -12.03
N ASN A 73 -20.61 19.61 -11.98
CA ASN A 73 -19.24 19.43 -11.50
C ASN A 73 -18.28 20.32 -12.28
N ARG A 74 -17.19 20.73 -11.67
CA ARG A 74 -16.25 21.69 -12.22
C ARG A 74 -14.89 21.06 -12.49
N ILE A 75 -14.21 21.60 -13.49
CA ILE A 75 -12.77 21.41 -13.67
C ILE A 75 -12.12 22.79 -13.81
N TRP A 76 -11.13 23.03 -12.98
CA TRP A 76 -10.33 24.24 -12.99
C TRP A 76 -8.92 23.89 -13.45
N MET A 77 -8.54 24.39 -14.62
CA MET A 77 -7.21 24.17 -15.19
C MET A 77 -6.22 25.16 -14.61
N ASN A 78 -5.14 24.66 -14.06
CA ASN A 78 -3.97 25.47 -13.71
C ASN A 78 -3.39 26.09 -14.99
N GLN A 79 -2.83 27.28 -14.91
CA GLN A 79 -2.47 28.05 -16.08
C GLN A 79 -0.95 28.01 -16.38
N GLY A 80 -0.26 27.02 -15.85
CA GLY A 80 1.16 26.81 -16.15
C GLY A 80 1.42 26.38 -17.59
N TYR A 81 2.46 25.74 -17.80
CA TYR A 81 3.00 25.06 -18.97
C TYR A 81 2.20 25.13 -20.29
N ALA A 82 1.30 24.21 -20.57
CA ALA A 82 0.58 24.15 -21.85
C ALA A 82 -0.41 25.32 -22.04
N GLN A 83 -1.01 25.79 -20.95
CA GLN A 83 -1.93 26.93 -20.94
C GLN A 83 -1.17 28.26 -21.15
N GLY A 84 0.13 28.31 -20.85
CA GLY A 84 1.02 29.44 -21.13
C GLY A 84 0.75 30.69 -20.26
N GLY A 85 0.12 30.49 -19.12
CA GLY A 85 -0.16 31.53 -18.12
C GLY A 85 0.83 31.48 -16.96
N THR A 86 0.33 31.41 -15.74
CA THR A 86 1.11 31.38 -14.50
C THR A 86 0.64 30.21 -13.65
N VAL A 87 1.55 29.35 -13.24
CA VAL A 87 1.30 28.24 -12.31
C VAL A 87 0.66 28.78 -11.02
N GLY A 88 -0.28 28.04 -10.46
CA GLY A 88 -1.06 28.46 -9.28
C GLY A 88 -2.21 29.44 -9.59
N TRP A 89 -2.49 29.71 -10.87
CA TRP A 89 -3.66 30.47 -11.30
C TRP A 89 -4.61 29.58 -12.08
N PHE A 90 -5.85 29.47 -11.65
CA PHE A 90 -6.83 28.55 -12.20
C PHE A 90 -7.90 29.25 -13.04
N VAL A 91 -8.32 28.58 -14.10
CA VAL A 91 -9.41 28.99 -14.98
C VAL A 91 -10.46 27.89 -15.09
N ASP A 92 -11.73 28.27 -14.94
CA ASP A 92 -12.85 27.35 -15.13
C ASP A 92 -12.99 26.97 -16.63
N GLU A 93 -12.62 25.74 -16.97
CA GLU A 93 -12.78 25.16 -18.30
C GLU A 93 -13.90 24.11 -18.38
N THR A 94 -14.74 23.99 -17.37
CA THR A 94 -15.84 23.02 -17.25
C THR A 94 -16.65 22.85 -18.55
N SER A 95 -17.10 23.96 -19.13
CA SER A 95 -17.95 23.91 -20.32
C SER A 95 -17.27 23.37 -21.58
N ALA A 96 -15.94 23.32 -21.57
CA ALA A 96 -15.14 22.80 -22.69
C ALA A 96 -14.73 21.36 -22.46
N ARG A 97 -14.45 20.98 -21.22
CA ARG A 97 -13.77 19.72 -20.88
C ARG A 97 -14.70 18.66 -20.30
N LEU A 98 -15.72 19.01 -19.52
CA LEU A 98 -16.61 18.06 -18.87
C LEU A 98 -17.91 17.82 -19.64
N PRO A 99 -18.53 16.64 -19.49
CA PRO A 99 -19.92 16.40 -19.91
C PRO A 99 -20.87 17.41 -19.28
N SER A 100 -21.80 17.98 -20.06
CA SER A 100 -22.77 18.96 -19.55
C SER A 100 -23.91 18.24 -18.82
N ILE A 101 -23.70 17.87 -17.58
CA ILE A 101 -24.61 17.12 -16.73
C ILE A 101 -24.72 17.84 -15.40
N GLN A 102 -25.92 17.87 -14.84
CA GLN A 102 -26.16 18.34 -13.48
C GLN A 102 -26.42 17.14 -12.59
N ASP A 103 -25.51 16.92 -11.67
CA ASP A 103 -25.53 15.79 -10.75
C ASP A 103 -25.71 16.23 -9.28
N GLN A 104 -25.84 15.28 -8.41
CA GLN A 104 -25.85 15.41 -6.95
C GLN A 104 -24.57 14.78 -6.42
N SER A 105 -23.45 15.33 -6.85
CA SER A 105 -22.15 14.70 -6.60
C SER A 105 -21.68 15.01 -5.20
N ARG A 106 -21.28 13.96 -4.50
CA ARG A 106 -20.72 14.05 -3.17
C ARG A 106 -19.21 13.92 -3.18
N ASP A 107 -18.73 13.04 -4.07
CA ASP A 107 -17.35 12.74 -4.18
C ASP A 107 -16.95 12.59 -5.67
N ILE A 108 -15.68 12.82 -5.99
CA ILE A 108 -15.15 12.77 -7.34
C ILE A 108 -13.65 12.45 -7.30
N GLU A 109 -13.27 11.34 -7.93
CA GLU A 109 -11.94 10.78 -7.84
C GLU A 109 -11.27 10.64 -9.20
N PHE A 110 -9.97 10.93 -9.27
CA PHE A 110 -9.11 10.63 -10.39
C PHE A 110 -8.45 9.26 -10.27
N ALA A 111 -8.46 8.50 -11.36
CA ALA A 111 -7.68 7.26 -11.47
C ALA A 111 -7.41 6.92 -12.93
N ASP A 112 -6.25 6.32 -13.24
CA ASP A 112 -5.99 5.70 -14.54
C ASP A 112 -6.65 4.32 -14.55
N ILE A 113 -7.94 4.26 -14.91
CA ILE A 113 -8.75 3.04 -14.79
C ILE A 113 -8.65 2.10 -15.99
N ASP A 114 -8.11 2.53 -17.11
CA ASP A 114 -7.91 1.67 -18.29
C ASP A 114 -6.43 1.50 -18.68
N ASN A 115 -5.53 1.90 -17.80
CA ASN A 115 -4.08 1.72 -17.90
C ASN A 115 -3.48 2.35 -19.16
N ASP A 116 -4.07 3.46 -19.64
CA ASP A 116 -3.56 4.16 -20.83
C ASP A 116 -2.64 5.34 -20.49
N GLY A 117 -2.51 5.67 -19.21
CA GLY A 117 -1.58 6.66 -18.66
C GLY A 117 -2.17 8.06 -18.54
N ASP A 118 -3.47 8.22 -18.69
CA ASP A 118 -4.17 9.47 -18.38
C ASP A 118 -5.23 9.26 -17.28
N LEU A 119 -5.61 10.34 -16.60
CA LEU A 119 -6.51 10.28 -15.47
C LEU A 119 -7.96 10.35 -15.94
N ASP A 120 -8.70 9.29 -15.63
CA ASP A 120 -10.16 9.22 -15.75
C ASP A 120 -10.83 9.66 -14.45
N VAL A 121 -12.15 9.76 -14.45
CA VAL A 121 -12.92 10.26 -13.33
C VAL A 121 -14.08 9.33 -12.98
N TYR A 122 -14.18 8.99 -11.71
CA TYR A 122 -15.40 8.46 -11.12
C TYR A 122 -16.13 9.55 -10.34
N VAL A 123 -17.47 9.54 -10.40
CA VAL A 123 -18.33 10.49 -9.70
C VAL A 123 -19.33 9.75 -8.85
N SER A 124 -19.26 9.93 -7.56
CA SER A 124 -20.21 9.40 -6.58
C SER A 124 -21.40 10.33 -6.43
N ASN A 125 -22.62 9.81 -6.65
CA ASN A 125 -23.85 10.59 -6.61
C ASN A 125 -24.80 10.14 -5.49
N THR A 126 -25.28 11.09 -4.70
CA THR A 126 -26.13 10.81 -3.53
C THR A 126 -27.55 10.35 -3.88
N SER A 127 -28.06 10.74 -5.02
CA SER A 127 -29.51 10.52 -5.35
C SER A 127 -30.49 11.11 -4.30
N ALA A 128 -30.08 12.07 -3.52
CA ALA A 128 -30.87 12.63 -2.44
C ALA A 128 -32.17 13.34 -2.91
N ILE A 129 -32.11 13.99 -4.05
CA ILE A 129 -33.24 14.79 -4.60
C ILE A 129 -33.97 14.02 -5.69
N ILE A 130 -33.22 13.46 -6.64
CA ILE A 130 -33.75 12.62 -7.72
C ILE A 130 -32.88 11.39 -7.91
N PRO A 131 -33.44 10.26 -8.39
CA PRO A 131 -32.65 9.10 -8.75
C PRO A 131 -31.58 9.42 -9.79
N GLN A 132 -30.34 9.25 -9.43
CA GLN A 132 -29.17 9.42 -10.31
C GLN A 132 -28.27 8.18 -10.22
N THR A 133 -27.39 8.02 -11.17
CA THR A 133 -26.36 7.00 -11.17
C THR A 133 -25.01 7.65 -10.93
N ASN A 134 -24.09 6.93 -10.34
CA ASN A 134 -22.68 7.27 -10.38
C ASN A 134 -22.17 7.30 -11.81
N ARG A 135 -21.06 8.00 -12.05
CA ARG A 135 -20.60 8.19 -13.42
C ARG A 135 -19.16 7.77 -13.62
N TRP A 136 -18.91 7.36 -14.85
CA TRP A 136 -17.58 7.15 -15.39
C TRP A 136 -17.34 8.18 -16.50
N TRP A 137 -16.41 9.06 -16.30
CA TRP A 137 -15.97 10.02 -17.29
C TRP A 137 -14.55 9.69 -17.71
N MET A 138 -14.40 9.23 -18.95
CA MET A 138 -13.13 8.82 -19.50
C MET A 138 -12.42 10.00 -20.12
N ASN A 139 -11.13 10.16 -19.84
CA ASN A 139 -10.29 11.14 -20.51
C ASN A 139 -10.13 10.72 -21.98
N SER A 140 -10.24 11.66 -22.88
CA SER A 140 -10.29 11.34 -24.31
C SER A 140 -8.98 11.71 -25.02
N GLY A 141 -8.29 10.70 -25.53
CA GLY A 141 -7.21 10.94 -26.47
C GLY A 141 -5.85 11.24 -25.87
N SER A 142 -5.35 10.39 -25.04
CA SER A 142 -3.98 10.39 -24.51
C SER A 142 -3.65 11.65 -23.67
N GLY A 143 -4.33 11.80 -22.53
CA GLY A 143 -4.06 12.87 -21.59
C GLY A 143 -4.39 14.25 -22.14
N SER A 144 -5.57 14.44 -22.67
CA SER A 144 -5.99 15.74 -23.21
C SER A 144 -6.82 16.56 -22.24
N GLY A 145 -7.24 15.95 -21.11
CA GLY A 145 -8.13 16.59 -20.12
C GLY A 145 -9.53 16.88 -20.64
N PHE A 146 -10.01 16.14 -21.67
CA PHE A 146 -11.38 16.25 -22.19
C PHE A 146 -12.15 14.98 -21.94
N TYR A 147 -13.19 15.04 -21.15
CA TYR A 147 -13.90 13.89 -20.63
C TYR A 147 -15.17 13.56 -21.41
N VAL A 148 -15.43 12.27 -21.54
CA VAL A 148 -16.61 11.71 -22.17
C VAL A 148 -17.34 10.81 -21.17
N ASP A 149 -18.66 11.00 -21.01
CA ASP A 149 -19.49 10.12 -20.17
C ASP A 149 -19.64 8.75 -20.82
N GLU A 150 -19.00 7.75 -20.24
CA GLU A 150 -19.07 6.33 -20.67
C GLU A 150 -19.79 5.43 -19.65
N THR A 151 -20.49 5.99 -18.67
CA THR A 151 -21.21 5.29 -17.61
C THR A 151 -22.01 4.08 -18.10
N ALA A 152 -22.70 4.23 -19.25
CA ALA A 152 -23.54 3.17 -19.79
C ALA A 152 -22.79 1.93 -20.26
N SER A 153 -21.50 2.02 -20.52
CA SER A 153 -20.65 0.95 -21.08
C SER A 153 -19.68 0.36 -20.09
N ARG A 154 -19.34 1.06 -19.01
CA ARG A 154 -18.27 0.66 -18.08
C ARG A 154 -18.72 -0.38 -17.03
N TRP A 155 -20.01 -0.44 -16.71
CA TRP A 155 -20.55 -1.43 -15.80
C TRP A 155 -20.82 -2.77 -16.48
N VAL A 156 -20.30 -3.85 -15.92
CA VAL A 156 -20.50 -5.22 -16.41
C VAL A 156 -21.55 -5.95 -15.55
N ASN A 157 -22.46 -6.70 -16.17
CA ASN A 157 -23.45 -7.57 -15.52
C ASN A 157 -24.41 -6.92 -14.50
N LEU A 158 -24.60 -5.61 -14.50
CA LEU A 158 -25.57 -4.98 -13.60
C LEU A 158 -26.96 -5.64 -13.69
N GLY A 159 -27.48 -6.09 -12.54
CA GLY A 159 -28.75 -6.80 -12.46
C GLY A 159 -28.75 -8.20 -13.06
N GLY A 160 -27.62 -8.69 -13.55
CA GLY A 160 -27.41 -10.01 -14.09
C GLY A 160 -27.12 -11.09 -13.03
N ALA A 161 -26.74 -12.26 -13.50
CA ALA A 161 -26.29 -13.32 -12.63
C ALA A 161 -24.94 -12.95 -12.01
N GLY A 162 -24.85 -12.94 -10.69
CA GLY A 162 -23.66 -12.52 -9.95
C GLY A 162 -23.76 -11.11 -9.35
N SER A 163 -24.56 -10.22 -9.93
CA SER A 163 -24.77 -8.89 -9.36
C SER A 163 -25.75 -8.94 -8.17
N SER A 164 -25.43 -8.21 -7.11
CA SER A 164 -26.36 -7.98 -6.00
C SER A 164 -27.44 -6.96 -6.34
N ILE A 165 -27.18 -6.10 -7.33
CA ILE A 165 -28.03 -4.96 -7.70
C ILE A 165 -29.32 -5.46 -8.32
N ALA A 166 -30.44 -5.12 -7.72
CA ALA A 166 -31.73 -5.52 -8.24
C ALA A 166 -32.08 -4.80 -9.55
N ASN A 167 -32.77 -5.49 -10.47
CA ASN A 167 -33.21 -4.86 -11.72
C ASN A 167 -34.05 -3.58 -11.53
N SER A 168 -34.69 -3.42 -10.36
CA SER A 168 -35.45 -2.22 -10.01
C SER A 168 -34.56 -1.01 -9.68
N GLN A 169 -33.28 -1.25 -9.43
CA GLN A 169 -32.28 -0.21 -9.14
C GLN A 169 -31.56 0.26 -10.41
N ILE A 170 -31.65 -0.50 -11.51
CA ILE A 170 -31.00 -0.12 -12.76
C ILE A 170 -31.71 1.10 -13.36
N LEU A 171 -30.93 2.13 -13.63
CA LEU A 171 -31.43 3.38 -14.18
C LEU A 171 -31.34 3.40 -15.71
N GLY A 172 -32.22 4.17 -16.33
CA GLY A 172 -32.14 4.42 -17.77
C GLY A 172 -30.91 5.29 -18.07
N GLY A 173 -29.90 4.69 -18.68
CA GLY A 173 -28.61 5.35 -18.96
C GLY A 173 -27.40 4.50 -18.55
N GLY A 174 -27.66 3.33 -17.93
CA GLY A 174 -26.65 2.29 -17.79
C GLY A 174 -25.95 2.21 -16.44
N GLY A 175 -26.40 2.86 -15.43
CA GLY A 175 -25.90 2.67 -14.07
C GLY A 175 -27.00 2.21 -13.11
N PHE A 176 -26.77 2.32 -11.83
CA PHE A 176 -27.71 1.90 -10.80
C PHE A 176 -27.97 2.99 -9.78
N LEU A 177 -29.11 2.90 -9.11
CA LEU A 177 -29.51 3.78 -8.04
C LEU A 177 -28.81 3.38 -6.75
N ASP A 178 -28.03 4.28 -6.22
CA ASP A 178 -27.42 4.20 -4.89
C ASP A 178 -27.43 5.56 -4.20
N PHE A 179 -27.02 5.63 -2.96
CA PHE A 179 -26.66 6.86 -2.27
C PHE A 179 -25.17 6.75 -1.98
N SER A 180 -24.36 7.14 -2.95
CA SER A 180 -22.93 7.10 -2.84
C SER A 180 -22.41 8.30 -2.09
N CYS A 181 -21.49 8.08 -1.21
CA CYS A 181 -20.88 9.16 -0.43
C CYS A 181 -19.43 9.32 -0.80
N ASP A 182 -18.73 8.22 -0.90
CA ASP A 182 -17.31 8.19 -1.07
C ASP A 182 -16.90 6.96 -1.88
N CYS A 183 -15.72 7.00 -2.49
CA CYS A 183 -15.13 5.88 -3.18
C CYS A 183 -13.61 5.94 -3.08
N ASP A 184 -12.98 4.80 -3.21
CA ASP A 184 -11.54 4.70 -3.30
C ASP A 184 -11.14 3.62 -4.29
N PHE A 185 -10.00 3.81 -4.94
CA PHE A 185 -9.44 2.87 -5.88
C PHE A 185 -8.27 2.10 -5.27
N GLY A 186 -8.05 0.87 -5.73
CA GLY A 186 -6.91 0.06 -5.30
C GLY A 186 -6.82 -1.26 -6.04
N ASP A 187 -5.61 -1.76 -6.25
CA ASP A 187 -5.35 -3.09 -6.80
C ASP A 187 -5.60 -4.15 -5.71
N LEU A 188 -6.87 -4.54 -5.53
CA LEU A 188 -7.31 -5.41 -4.42
C LEU A 188 -6.95 -6.88 -4.61
N ASP A 189 -6.78 -7.33 -5.86
CA ASP A 189 -6.47 -8.73 -6.18
C ASP A 189 -5.10 -8.92 -6.83
N ASN A 190 -4.26 -7.90 -6.74
CA ASN A 190 -2.86 -7.88 -7.17
C ASN A 190 -2.67 -8.28 -8.65
N ASP A 191 -3.60 -7.89 -9.51
CA ASP A 191 -3.49 -8.12 -10.95
C ASP A 191 -2.92 -6.92 -11.73
N GLY A 192 -2.83 -5.74 -11.09
CA GLY A 192 -2.24 -4.52 -11.61
C GLY A 192 -3.26 -3.55 -12.20
N ASP A 193 -4.54 -3.79 -11.96
CA ASP A 193 -5.63 -2.94 -12.38
C ASP A 193 -6.27 -2.30 -11.14
N LEU A 194 -6.67 -1.03 -11.20
CA LEU A 194 -7.30 -0.37 -10.06
C LEU A 194 -8.78 -0.77 -9.98
N ASP A 195 -9.15 -1.44 -8.89
CA ASP A 195 -10.51 -1.79 -8.53
C ASP A 195 -11.20 -0.64 -7.79
N LEU A 196 -12.52 -0.66 -7.69
CA LEU A 196 -13.31 0.35 -7.02
C LEU A 196 -13.94 -0.20 -5.75
N VAL A 197 -13.70 0.44 -4.62
CA VAL A 197 -14.51 0.32 -3.40
C VAL A 197 -15.45 1.53 -3.33
N HIS A 198 -16.71 1.28 -3.05
CA HIS A 198 -17.76 2.26 -3.18
C HIS A 198 -18.68 2.24 -1.95
N SER A 199 -18.67 3.32 -1.19
CA SER A 199 -19.48 3.47 0.00
C SER A 199 -20.94 3.85 -0.33
N SER A 200 -21.85 3.49 0.55
CA SER A 200 -23.27 3.80 0.40
C SER A 200 -23.91 4.20 1.71
N TYR A 201 -24.57 5.35 1.71
CA TYR A 201 -25.35 5.84 2.84
C TYR A 201 -26.80 5.34 2.79
N GLY A 202 -27.10 4.33 3.59
CA GLY A 202 -28.39 3.64 3.53
C GLY A 202 -29.62 4.43 3.99
N GLY A 203 -29.41 5.45 4.83
CA GLY A 203 -30.50 6.13 5.55
C GLY A 203 -31.57 6.78 4.68
N VAL A 204 -31.24 7.24 3.49
CA VAL A 204 -32.20 7.85 2.55
C VAL A 204 -33.18 6.86 1.95
N PHE A 205 -32.79 5.60 1.82
CA PHE A 205 -33.61 4.54 1.27
C PHE A 205 -34.43 3.78 2.31
N GLY A 206 -34.27 4.12 3.61
CA GLY A 206 -35.02 3.55 4.71
C GLY A 206 -34.45 2.25 5.27
N GLY A 207 -33.22 1.91 4.95
CA GLY A 207 -32.49 0.75 5.45
C GLY A 207 -31.04 0.75 5.00
N ASN A 208 -30.28 -0.24 5.41
CA ASN A 208 -28.85 -0.32 5.10
C ASN A 208 -28.60 -0.76 3.66
N VAL A 209 -27.70 -0.08 2.98
CA VAL A 209 -27.21 -0.42 1.65
C VAL A 209 -25.76 -0.90 1.79
N PRO A 210 -25.35 -1.95 1.09
CA PRO A 210 -24.00 -2.46 1.25
C PRO A 210 -22.99 -1.55 0.56
N THR A 211 -21.84 -1.35 1.19
CA THR A 211 -20.61 -1.00 0.49
C THR A 211 -20.32 -2.08 -0.55
N ARG A 212 -19.84 -1.71 -1.71
CA ARG A 212 -19.59 -2.63 -2.83
C ARG A 212 -18.15 -2.53 -3.30
N ILE A 213 -17.66 -3.63 -3.82
CA ILE A 213 -16.40 -3.72 -4.54
C ILE A 213 -16.73 -4.07 -5.99
N PHE A 214 -16.08 -3.39 -6.92
CA PHE A 214 -16.16 -3.68 -8.34
C PHE A 214 -14.75 -3.90 -8.88
N LEU A 215 -14.51 -5.10 -9.41
CA LEU A 215 -13.22 -5.45 -10.02
C LEU A 215 -13.15 -4.91 -11.45
N ASN A 216 -12.00 -4.37 -11.79
CA ASN A 216 -11.65 -3.87 -13.09
C ASN A 216 -11.09 -5.03 -13.96
N ASP A 217 -11.14 -4.89 -15.26
CA ASP A 217 -10.54 -5.84 -16.21
C ASP A 217 -9.28 -5.27 -16.91
N GLY A 218 -8.73 -4.18 -16.38
CA GLY A 218 -7.59 -3.45 -16.93
C GLY A 218 -7.88 -2.64 -18.19
N LEU A 219 -9.14 -2.54 -18.55
CA LEU A 219 -9.64 -1.72 -19.67
C LEU A 219 -10.75 -0.78 -19.21
N GLY A 220 -10.90 -0.59 -17.90
CA GLY A 220 -11.91 0.27 -17.30
C GLY A 220 -13.33 -0.31 -17.34
N PHE A 221 -13.50 -1.63 -17.35
CA PHE A 221 -14.81 -2.29 -17.23
C PHE A 221 -14.94 -2.97 -15.88
N PHE A 222 -15.97 -2.59 -15.12
CA PHE A 222 -16.15 -2.96 -13.73
C PHE A 222 -17.26 -3.98 -13.52
N GLU A 223 -16.94 -5.11 -12.88
CA GLU A 223 -17.89 -6.16 -12.48
C GLU A 223 -17.93 -6.26 -10.96
N GLU A 224 -19.14 -6.33 -10.38
CA GLU A 224 -19.31 -6.42 -8.93
C GLU A 224 -18.71 -7.70 -8.36
N PHE A 225 -17.81 -7.56 -7.37
CA PHE A 225 -17.29 -8.66 -6.59
C PHE A 225 -18.34 -9.15 -5.60
N ASN A 226 -19.04 -10.20 -5.97
CA ASN A 226 -20.10 -10.83 -5.18
C ASN A 226 -19.95 -12.35 -5.17
N PRO A 227 -18.98 -12.90 -4.43
CA PRO A 227 -18.65 -14.32 -4.44
C PRO A 227 -19.82 -15.21 -3.94
N SER A 228 -20.73 -14.67 -3.12
CA SER A 228 -21.89 -15.39 -2.64
C SER A 228 -23.02 -15.51 -3.69
N GLY A 229 -23.00 -14.69 -4.74
CA GLY A 229 -24.05 -14.57 -5.72
C GLY A 229 -25.39 -14.07 -5.12
N PHE A 230 -25.32 -13.36 -4.00
CA PHE A 230 -26.51 -12.85 -3.33
C PHE A 230 -27.21 -11.80 -4.21
N GLN A 231 -28.52 -11.92 -4.37
CA GLN A 231 -29.34 -10.92 -5.06
C GLN A 231 -30.23 -10.18 -4.08
N MET A 232 -30.11 -8.87 -4.06
CA MET A 232 -30.95 -8.03 -3.22
C MET A 232 -32.40 -8.02 -3.73
N PRO A 233 -33.39 -8.14 -2.85
CA PRO A 233 -34.78 -8.01 -3.24
C PRO A 233 -35.23 -6.58 -3.57
N GLY A 234 -34.41 -5.60 -3.19
CA GLY A 234 -34.63 -4.17 -3.35
C GLY A 234 -33.31 -3.40 -3.15
N GLN A 235 -33.38 -2.17 -2.66
CA GLN A 235 -32.21 -1.34 -2.39
C GLN A 235 -31.52 -1.71 -1.08
N GLU A 236 -32.27 -2.31 -0.15
CA GLU A 236 -31.78 -2.60 1.19
C GLU A 236 -31.29 -4.05 1.32
N VAL A 237 -30.28 -4.26 2.12
CA VAL A 237 -29.85 -5.55 2.60
C VAL A 237 -30.02 -5.61 4.12
N ALA A 238 -30.39 -6.76 4.66
CA ALA A 238 -30.48 -6.92 6.10
C ALA A 238 -29.08 -6.91 6.69
N SER A 239 -28.91 -6.14 7.78
CA SER A 239 -27.69 -6.14 8.57
C SER A 239 -27.25 -7.56 8.91
N GLY A 240 -25.95 -7.84 8.75
CA GLY A 240 -25.36 -9.16 8.99
C GLY A 240 -25.75 -10.23 7.98
N GLN A 241 -26.26 -9.88 6.83
CA GLN A 241 -26.31 -10.83 5.70
C GLN A 241 -24.88 -11.28 5.39
N PRO A 242 -24.70 -12.55 4.93
CA PRO A 242 -23.43 -12.96 4.37
C PRO A 242 -23.01 -11.92 3.33
N GLY A 243 -21.82 -11.36 3.51
CA GLY A 243 -21.37 -10.25 2.71
C GLY A 243 -21.36 -10.56 1.24
N LEU A 244 -21.58 -9.55 0.43
CA LEU A 244 -21.43 -9.66 -1.00
C LEU A 244 -19.99 -10.04 -1.33
N TRP A 245 -19.05 -9.44 -0.62
CA TRP A 245 -17.61 -9.59 -0.78
C TRP A 245 -16.89 -10.03 0.51
N CYS A 246 -17.42 -9.73 1.68
CA CYS A 246 -16.89 -10.21 2.96
C CYS A 246 -17.45 -11.61 3.20
N GLU A 247 -16.70 -12.62 2.88
CA GLU A 247 -17.15 -13.99 3.00
C GLU A 247 -17.33 -14.40 4.45
N GLY A 248 -18.54 -14.70 4.82
CA GLY A 248 -19.16 -15.47 5.89
C GLY A 248 -18.32 -16.05 7.01
N THR A 249 -17.16 -15.60 7.16
CA THR A 249 -16.29 -15.96 8.24
C THR A 249 -16.66 -15.11 9.42
N GLN A 250 -17.53 -15.66 10.18
CA GLN A 250 -17.74 -15.19 11.51
C GLN A 250 -16.39 -15.03 12.20
N GLN A 251 -16.02 -13.80 12.46
CA GLN A 251 -14.97 -13.50 13.39
C GLN A 251 -15.56 -13.49 14.79
N THR A 252 -15.02 -14.31 15.66
CA THR A 252 -15.46 -14.33 17.07
C THR A 252 -15.14 -13.04 17.81
N SER A 253 -14.22 -12.25 17.28
CA SER A 253 -13.84 -10.92 17.78
C SER A 253 -14.58 -9.80 17.08
N THR A 254 -15.29 -10.06 16.00
CA THR A 254 -15.97 -9.06 15.18
C THR A 254 -17.24 -8.59 15.87
N LEU A 255 -17.44 -7.30 15.88
CA LEU A 255 -18.63 -6.64 16.42
C LEU A 255 -19.44 -6.07 15.25
N ASN A 256 -19.98 -6.91 14.40
CA ASN A 256 -20.95 -6.43 13.44
C ASN A 256 -22.31 -6.14 14.14
N SER A 257 -23.19 -5.42 13.49
CA SER A 257 -24.44 -4.94 14.10
C SER A 257 -25.34 -6.06 14.64
N ASN A 258 -25.18 -7.30 14.22
CA ASN A 258 -25.88 -8.46 14.77
C ASN A 258 -24.95 -9.52 15.40
N GLY A 259 -23.65 -9.32 15.39
CA GLY A 259 -22.67 -10.20 16.05
C GLY A 259 -22.49 -11.58 15.41
N SER A 260 -22.90 -11.79 14.17
CA SER A 260 -22.91 -13.12 13.58
C SER A 260 -22.15 -13.28 12.25
N ASN A 261 -22.08 -12.25 11.42
CA ASN A 261 -21.40 -12.28 10.12
C ASN A 261 -20.77 -10.91 9.85
N CYS A 262 -19.96 -10.82 8.80
CA CYS A 262 -19.51 -9.54 8.30
C CYS A 262 -20.68 -8.60 8.04
N ASP A 263 -20.56 -7.35 8.42
CA ASP A 263 -21.59 -6.34 8.24
C ASP A 263 -21.07 -5.21 7.34
N ILE A 264 -21.28 -5.38 6.05
CA ILE A 264 -20.92 -4.41 5.02
C ILE A 264 -22.05 -3.44 4.70
N ALA A 265 -23.18 -3.58 5.39
CA ALA A 265 -24.37 -2.78 5.18
C ALA A 265 -24.57 -1.81 6.34
N SER A 266 -23.90 -0.68 6.28
CA SER A 266 -24.00 0.38 7.27
C SER A 266 -24.27 1.73 6.62
N SER A 267 -24.36 2.79 7.40
CA SER A 267 -24.42 4.16 6.88
C SER A 267 -23.02 4.65 6.55
N ALA A 268 -22.38 4.02 5.56
CA ALA A 268 -21.04 4.33 5.15
C ALA A 268 -20.95 5.71 4.50
N LEU A 269 -19.98 6.48 4.89
CA LEU A 269 -19.73 7.81 4.35
C LEU A 269 -18.32 7.94 3.80
N ASP A 270 -17.42 7.09 4.26
CA ASP A 270 -16.01 7.18 4.03
C ASP A 270 -15.39 5.80 3.82
N ILE A 271 -14.44 5.71 2.94
CA ILE A 271 -13.60 4.56 2.64
C ILE A 271 -12.16 5.05 2.52
N ASP A 272 -11.25 4.33 3.14
CA ASP A 272 -9.82 4.52 2.94
C ASP A 272 -9.13 3.15 2.79
N LEU A 273 -8.21 3.03 1.85
CA LEU A 273 -7.51 1.81 1.52
C LEU A 273 -6.05 1.85 1.96
N GLY A 274 -5.58 0.79 2.62
CA GLY A 274 -4.18 0.67 3.01
C GLY A 274 -3.86 -0.71 3.55
N ASP A 275 -2.62 -1.12 3.43
CA ASP A 275 -2.10 -2.35 4.03
C ASP A 275 -1.78 -2.10 5.52
N ILE A 276 -2.62 -2.60 6.41
CA ILE A 276 -2.49 -2.38 7.86
C ILE A 276 -1.74 -3.48 8.59
N ASP A 277 -1.47 -4.61 7.94
CA ASP A 277 -0.83 -5.74 8.60
C ASP A 277 0.50 -6.20 7.95
N GLY A 278 0.90 -5.52 6.90
CA GLY A 278 2.22 -5.65 6.28
C GLY A 278 2.35 -6.82 5.32
N ASP A 279 1.25 -7.32 4.77
CA ASP A 279 1.22 -8.42 3.80
C ASP A 279 1.12 -7.95 2.34
N PHE A 280 1.03 -6.65 2.12
CA PHE A 280 0.91 -5.93 0.85
C PHE A 280 -0.45 -6.06 0.15
N ASP A 281 -1.46 -6.62 0.78
CA ASP A 281 -2.83 -6.58 0.30
C ASP A 281 -3.53 -5.34 0.87
N LEU A 282 -4.27 -4.60 0.05
CA LEU A 282 -4.97 -3.40 0.54
C LEU A 282 -6.20 -3.79 1.35
N ASP A 283 -6.25 -3.33 2.58
CA ASP A 283 -7.37 -3.46 3.51
C ASP A 283 -8.32 -2.28 3.39
N ILE A 284 -9.53 -2.40 3.93
CA ILE A 284 -10.55 -1.36 3.86
C ILE A 284 -10.86 -0.83 5.26
N LEU A 285 -10.56 0.44 5.48
CA LEU A 285 -11.11 1.22 6.58
C LEU A 285 -12.43 1.84 6.11
N HIS A 286 -13.45 1.79 6.96
CA HIS A 286 -14.81 2.14 6.57
C HIS A 286 -15.43 3.04 7.63
N GLY A 287 -15.57 4.30 7.33
CA GLY A 287 -16.23 5.29 8.15
C GLY A 287 -17.74 5.17 8.10
N ALA A 288 -18.41 5.45 9.19
CA ALA A 288 -19.85 5.31 9.26
C ALA A 288 -20.51 6.39 10.12
N ARG A 289 -21.58 6.97 9.61
CA ARG A 289 -22.40 7.93 10.34
C ARG A 289 -23.40 7.22 11.23
N GLN A 290 -23.32 7.46 12.54
CA GLN A 290 -24.23 6.91 13.55
C GLN A 290 -24.15 5.37 13.71
N GLU A 291 -23.13 4.72 13.19
CA GLU A 291 -22.82 3.32 13.37
C GLU A 291 -21.35 3.14 13.74
N GLU A 292 -20.94 1.93 14.04
CA GLU A 292 -19.54 1.62 14.35
C GLU A 292 -18.71 1.62 13.07
N PRO A 293 -17.49 2.18 13.09
CA PRO A 293 -16.55 2.02 11.99
C PRO A 293 -16.20 0.55 11.80
N ARG A 294 -15.72 0.20 10.61
CA ARG A 294 -15.33 -1.16 10.27
C ARG A 294 -13.90 -1.20 9.77
N MET A 295 -13.25 -2.34 9.98
CA MET A 295 -11.98 -2.69 9.38
C MET A 295 -12.13 -4.06 8.73
N PHE A 296 -11.84 -4.13 7.44
CA PHE A 296 -11.90 -5.37 6.67
C PHE A 296 -10.51 -5.71 6.16
N GLU A 297 -9.97 -6.80 6.68
CA GLU A 297 -8.68 -7.38 6.27
C GLU A 297 -8.86 -8.07 4.91
N ASN A 298 -8.09 -7.68 3.92
CA ASN A 298 -7.95 -8.43 2.68
C ASN A 298 -7.16 -9.71 2.95
N ARG A 299 -7.54 -10.78 2.34
CA ARG A 299 -6.98 -12.12 2.58
C ARG A 299 -6.44 -12.74 1.29
N PHE A 300 -6.06 -11.94 0.34
CA PHE A 300 -5.62 -12.43 -0.96
C PHE A 300 -4.39 -13.35 -0.82
N GLU A 301 -3.38 -12.93 -0.07
CA GLU A 301 -2.18 -13.75 0.16
C GLU A 301 -2.47 -15.01 0.98
N GLU A 302 -3.20 -14.94 2.07
CA GLU A 302 -3.55 -16.10 2.90
C GLU A 302 -4.45 -17.09 2.20
N ASN A 303 -5.27 -16.63 1.27
CA ASN A 303 -6.12 -17.47 0.43
C ASN A 303 -5.36 -18.04 -0.78
N GLY A 304 -4.06 -17.72 -0.91
CA GLY A 304 -3.21 -18.19 -2.01
C GLY A 304 -3.58 -17.59 -3.36
N GLY A 305 -3.82 -16.29 -3.39
CA GLY A 305 -4.17 -15.53 -4.58
C GLY A 305 -5.65 -15.61 -4.95
N VAL A 306 -6.52 -15.65 -3.95
CA VAL A 306 -7.99 -15.61 -4.15
C VAL A 306 -8.55 -14.50 -3.27
N LEU A 307 -9.08 -13.46 -3.90
CA LEU A 307 -9.66 -12.32 -3.20
C LEU A 307 -10.75 -12.74 -2.22
N GLY A 308 -10.74 -12.15 -1.04
CA GLY A 308 -11.75 -12.34 -0.01
C GLY A 308 -11.39 -11.54 1.23
N PHE A 309 -12.38 -10.93 1.82
CA PHE A 309 -12.21 -10.04 2.98
C PHE A 309 -12.75 -10.65 4.26
N ARG A 310 -12.25 -10.13 5.36
CA ARG A 310 -12.59 -10.55 6.71
C ARG A 310 -12.81 -9.34 7.60
N ASP A 311 -13.97 -9.23 8.22
CA ASP A 311 -14.24 -8.21 9.22
C ASP A 311 -13.42 -8.48 10.48
N ILE A 312 -12.42 -7.64 10.76
CA ILE A 312 -11.55 -7.70 11.93
C ILE A 312 -11.81 -6.58 12.94
N THR A 313 -12.85 -5.78 12.75
CA THR A 313 -13.18 -4.61 13.58
C THR A 313 -13.02 -4.84 15.08
N GLY A 314 -13.51 -5.97 15.59
CA GLY A 314 -13.45 -6.27 17.03
C GLY A 314 -12.07 -6.61 17.56
N SER A 315 -11.10 -6.92 16.71
CA SER A 315 -9.69 -7.18 17.07
C SER A 315 -8.78 -6.03 16.71
N ALA A 316 -9.07 -5.30 15.63
CA ALA A 316 -8.25 -4.21 15.15
C ALA A 316 -8.24 -3.02 16.11
N PHE A 317 -9.39 -2.62 16.58
CA PHE A 317 -9.52 -1.37 17.34
C PHE A 317 -9.43 -1.55 18.86
N PRO A 318 -8.83 -0.59 19.58
CA PRO A 318 -8.79 -0.60 21.04
C PRO A 318 -10.19 -0.44 21.63
N SER A 319 -10.39 -1.00 22.83
CA SER A 319 -11.65 -0.89 23.55
C SER A 319 -12.06 0.57 23.76
N GLY A 320 -13.22 0.93 23.28
CA GLY A 320 -13.81 2.26 23.37
C GLY A 320 -13.87 3.00 22.05
N TYR A 321 -13.08 2.63 21.05
CA TYR A 321 -13.13 3.23 19.73
C TYR A 321 -14.45 2.90 19.02
N THR A 322 -14.81 1.65 18.97
CA THR A 322 -16.06 1.17 18.36
C THR A 322 -17.28 1.22 19.29
N SER A 323 -17.18 1.82 20.47
CA SER A 323 -18.26 1.80 21.45
C SER A 323 -19.37 2.82 21.25
N GLY A 324 -19.48 3.38 20.06
CA GLY A 324 -20.51 4.35 19.73
C GLY A 324 -20.41 4.79 18.30
N ASP A 325 -21.41 5.44 17.88
CA ASP A 325 -21.65 5.88 16.54
C ASP A 325 -20.74 7.06 16.21
N GLY A 326 -20.29 7.20 14.96
CA GLY A 326 -19.89 8.48 14.42
C GLY A 326 -18.41 8.74 14.19
N HIS A 327 -17.64 7.73 13.81
CA HIS A 327 -16.43 7.99 13.04
C HIS A 327 -16.85 8.18 11.60
N TYR A 328 -17.05 9.41 11.27
CA TYR A 328 -17.70 9.87 10.06
C TYR A 328 -16.75 9.82 8.88
N GLU A 329 -15.57 10.35 9.09
CA GLU A 329 -14.45 10.35 8.19
C GLU A 329 -13.23 9.83 8.93
N GLN A 330 -12.36 9.09 8.24
CA GLN A 330 -11.16 8.51 8.81
C GLN A 330 -10.08 8.47 7.74
N GLU A 331 -8.88 8.86 8.11
CA GLU A 331 -7.73 8.91 7.24
C GLU A 331 -6.60 8.06 7.80
N MET A 332 -5.90 7.34 6.93
CA MET A 332 -4.72 6.56 7.27
C MET A 332 -3.44 7.22 6.76
N ALA A 333 -2.43 7.32 7.62
CA ALA A 333 -1.09 7.76 7.24
C ALA A 333 -0.07 7.24 8.27
N ASP A 334 1.20 7.17 7.90
CA ASP A 334 2.28 6.89 8.85
C ASP A 334 2.70 8.19 9.55
N LEU A 335 2.05 8.48 10.68
CA LEU A 335 2.23 9.74 11.42
C LEU A 335 3.47 9.74 12.32
N ASP A 336 4.00 8.58 12.67
CA ASP A 336 5.17 8.49 13.54
C ASP A 336 6.44 8.01 12.81
N GLY A 337 6.37 7.76 11.53
CA GLY A 337 7.52 7.43 10.68
C GLY A 337 8.07 6.02 10.93
N ASP A 338 7.24 5.10 11.44
CA ASP A 338 7.69 3.72 11.72
C ASP A 338 7.36 2.72 10.59
N GLY A 339 6.58 3.13 9.60
CA GLY A 339 6.22 2.35 8.43
C GLY A 339 4.92 1.58 8.57
N ASP A 340 4.16 1.83 9.62
CA ASP A 340 2.84 1.28 9.88
C ASP A 340 1.80 2.41 9.79
N LEU A 341 0.62 2.15 9.22
CA LEU A 341 -0.42 3.17 9.07
C LEU A 341 -1.09 3.47 10.42
N ASP A 342 -1.17 4.75 10.76
CA ASP A 342 -1.94 5.30 11.87
C ASP A 342 -3.30 5.80 11.37
N ILE A 343 -4.24 6.08 12.26
CA ILE A 343 -5.56 6.59 11.90
C ILE A 343 -5.82 7.94 12.57
N TYR A 344 -6.29 8.90 11.77
CA TYR A 344 -7.07 10.04 12.22
C TYR A 344 -8.55 9.70 12.03
N GLY A 345 -9.38 9.96 13.04
CA GLY A 345 -10.83 9.72 12.98
C GLY A 345 -11.60 10.95 13.42
N LEU A 346 -12.39 11.47 12.52
CA LEU A 346 -13.28 12.58 12.72
C LEU A 346 -14.59 12.11 13.34
N ASN A 347 -15.00 12.75 14.42
CA ASN A 347 -16.20 12.34 15.17
C ASN A 347 -17.40 13.24 14.91
N TRP A 348 -18.50 12.64 14.49
CA TRP A 348 -19.78 13.30 14.35
C TRP A 348 -20.80 12.75 15.35
N LEU A 349 -20.96 13.45 16.49
CA LEU A 349 -21.90 13.13 17.58
C LEU A 349 -21.59 11.83 18.39
N VAL A 350 -22.13 11.61 19.41
CA VAL A 350 -22.51 10.61 20.38
C VAL A 350 -21.53 10.33 21.49
N ASN A 351 -20.44 9.61 21.37
CA ASN A 351 -19.62 9.31 22.55
C ASN A 351 -18.49 10.29 22.78
N PHE A 352 -17.88 10.77 21.72
CA PHE A 352 -16.79 11.75 21.79
C PHE A 352 -17.29 13.19 21.55
N GLY A 353 -18.57 13.38 21.19
CA GLY A 353 -19.11 14.64 20.70
C GLY A 353 -18.56 14.90 19.31
N PHE A 354 -18.05 16.10 19.06
CA PHE A 354 -17.29 16.44 17.86
C PHE A 354 -15.77 16.40 18.12
N THR A 355 -15.30 15.58 19.03
CA THR A 355 -13.88 15.55 19.39
C THR A 355 -13.17 14.45 18.61
N ASP A 356 -12.26 14.84 17.75
CA ASP A 356 -11.50 13.93 16.90
C ASP A 356 -10.49 13.13 17.70
N ILE A 357 -10.12 12.03 17.14
CA ILE A 357 -9.24 11.07 17.75
C ILE A 357 -8.13 10.64 16.80
N THR A 358 -7.09 10.07 17.37
CA THR A 358 -6.05 9.38 16.65
C THR A 358 -5.80 8.00 17.25
N LEU A 359 -5.40 7.08 16.41
CA LEU A 359 -4.92 5.76 16.77
C LEU A 359 -3.54 5.54 16.17
N ARG A 360 -2.70 4.79 16.86
CA ARG A 360 -1.41 4.33 16.37
C ARG A 360 -1.50 2.90 15.87
N GLY A 361 -1.04 2.65 14.66
CA GLY A 361 -0.88 1.31 14.11
C GLY A 361 0.22 0.51 14.79
N ASN A 362 0.16 -0.79 14.68
CA ASN A 362 1.17 -1.72 15.17
C ASN A 362 1.75 -2.59 14.03
N GLY A 363 1.36 -2.38 12.77
CA GLY A 363 1.78 -3.16 11.62
C GLY A 363 1.38 -4.63 11.64
N ASP A 364 0.37 -4.97 12.42
CA ASP A 364 -0.16 -6.34 12.56
C ASP A 364 -1.69 -6.40 12.50
N GLY A 365 -2.31 -5.44 11.81
CA GLY A 365 -3.77 -5.31 11.72
C GLY A 365 -4.44 -4.80 12.99
N THR A 366 -3.67 -4.31 13.96
CA THR A 366 -4.21 -3.79 15.22
C THR A 366 -3.75 -2.37 15.52
N PHE A 367 -4.57 -1.62 16.26
CA PHE A 367 -4.32 -0.24 16.64
C PHE A 367 -4.31 -0.04 18.15
N THR A 368 -3.54 0.93 18.59
CA THR A 368 -3.38 1.29 20.02
C THR A 368 -3.37 2.82 20.20
N GLY A 369 -3.18 3.28 21.43
CA GLY A 369 -2.85 4.68 21.67
C GLY A 369 -3.98 5.68 21.45
N LEU A 370 -5.25 5.26 21.63
CA LEU A 370 -6.42 6.15 21.50
C LEU A 370 -6.19 7.49 22.22
N ALA A 371 -6.08 8.55 21.43
CA ALA A 371 -5.90 9.92 21.90
C ALA A 371 -6.97 10.84 21.30
N THR A 372 -7.26 11.94 21.99
CA THR A 372 -8.21 12.96 21.52
C THR A 372 -7.46 14.22 21.15
N LEU A 373 -7.81 14.83 20.01
CA LEU A 373 -7.22 16.07 19.56
C LEU A 373 -7.73 17.26 20.41
N SER A 374 -6.83 18.17 20.71
CA SER A 374 -7.19 19.39 21.42
C SER A 374 -7.86 20.37 20.46
N ASN A 375 -8.95 21.02 20.91
CA ASN A 375 -9.68 22.03 20.13
C ASN A 375 -10.44 21.50 18.90
N SER A 376 -10.66 20.19 18.83
CA SER A 376 -11.37 19.51 17.74
C SER A 376 -12.86 19.28 18.08
N THR A 377 -13.56 20.28 18.60
CA THR A 377 -14.96 20.12 19.03
C THR A 377 -15.95 20.86 18.12
N ALA A 378 -15.56 21.18 16.91
CA ALA A 378 -16.44 21.74 15.90
C ALA A 378 -17.16 20.62 15.12
N ASP A 379 -18.06 21.00 14.24
CA ASP A 379 -18.70 20.14 13.26
C ASP A 379 -17.78 20.15 12.03
N ASP A 380 -16.91 19.20 11.96
CA ASP A 380 -15.87 19.03 10.97
C ASP A 380 -16.29 17.92 10.00
N ASN A 381 -15.75 17.91 8.80
CA ASN A 381 -16.17 16.97 7.79
C ASN A 381 -15.02 16.22 7.11
N GLU A 382 -13.84 16.85 7.02
CA GLU A 382 -12.71 16.27 6.33
C GLU A 382 -11.42 16.64 7.05
N GLY A 383 -10.43 15.76 7.00
CA GLY A 383 -9.09 16.03 7.51
C GLY A 383 -8.04 15.47 6.60
N ASP A 384 -7.10 16.29 6.13
CA ASP A 384 -6.08 15.89 5.19
C ASP A 384 -4.67 16.10 5.76
N PHE A 385 -3.75 15.22 5.37
CA PHE A 385 -2.37 15.23 5.83
C PHE A 385 -1.44 15.98 4.87
N LEU A 386 -0.54 16.77 5.44
CA LEU A 386 0.45 17.53 4.70
C LEU A 386 1.65 17.86 5.62
N ASP A 387 2.82 18.05 5.07
CA ASP A 387 3.96 18.64 5.80
C ASP A 387 3.97 20.16 5.57
N TYR A 388 3.19 20.91 6.35
CA TYR A 388 3.04 22.35 6.11
C TYR A 388 4.25 23.17 6.51
N ASP A 389 5.10 22.73 7.42
CA ASP A 389 6.27 23.46 7.90
C ASP A 389 7.62 22.87 7.44
N GLN A 390 7.57 21.86 6.57
CA GLN A 390 8.69 21.22 5.90
C GLN A 390 9.70 20.63 6.89
N ASP A 391 9.21 20.01 7.97
CA ASP A 391 10.07 19.34 8.95
C ASP A 391 10.15 17.81 8.75
N GLY A 392 9.40 17.27 7.78
CA GLY A 392 9.41 15.88 7.34
C GLY A 392 8.41 14.98 8.05
N ASP A 393 7.58 15.54 8.93
CA ASP A 393 6.51 14.84 9.61
C ASP A 393 5.15 15.27 8.98
N LEU A 394 4.22 14.33 8.75
CA LEU A 394 2.89 14.67 8.29
C LEU A 394 2.10 15.38 9.39
N ASP A 395 1.66 16.58 9.09
CA ASP A 395 0.75 17.42 9.86
C ASP A 395 -0.69 17.17 9.43
N LEU A 396 -1.67 17.83 10.07
CA LEU A 396 -3.08 17.63 9.75
C LEU A 396 -3.79 18.97 9.56
N PHE A 397 -4.49 19.10 8.44
CA PHE A 397 -5.49 20.14 8.23
C PHE A 397 -6.89 19.57 8.41
N VAL A 398 -7.84 20.33 8.96
CA VAL A 398 -9.22 19.90 9.17
C VAL A 398 -10.18 20.95 8.67
N ALA A 399 -10.97 20.60 7.67
CA ALA A 399 -12.06 21.41 7.14
C ALA A 399 -13.28 21.35 8.08
N ASN A 400 -13.80 22.52 8.46
CA ASN A 400 -14.92 22.61 9.39
C ASN A 400 -16.20 23.05 8.69
N PHE A 401 -17.25 22.26 8.82
CA PHE A 401 -18.59 22.66 8.40
C PHE A 401 -19.16 23.79 9.24
N SER A 402 -18.70 23.90 10.48
CA SER A 402 -19.19 24.93 11.40
C SER A 402 -18.08 25.55 12.23
N GLY A 403 -17.42 26.54 11.67
CA GLY A 403 -16.38 27.26 12.36
C GLY A 403 -15.20 27.58 11.46
N GLN A 404 -14.06 27.84 12.04
CA GLN A 404 -12.80 28.04 11.31
C GLN A 404 -12.09 26.70 11.16
N ASP A 405 -11.56 26.46 9.97
CA ASP A 405 -10.70 25.33 9.71
C ASP A 405 -9.49 25.33 10.62
N LYS A 406 -8.91 24.19 10.83
CA LYS A 406 -7.86 23.97 11.82
C LYS A 406 -6.62 23.37 11.21
N LEU A 407 -5.50 23.70 11.82
CA LEU A 407 -4.20 23.14 11.52
C LEU A 407 -3.64 22.53 12.79
N TYR A 408 -3.11 21.34 12.68
CA TYR A 408 -2.40 20.65 13.74
C TYR A 408 -1.00 20.32 13.28
N ARG A 409 -0.03 20.63 14.12
CA ARG A 409 1.35 20.28 13.88
C ARG A 409 1.68 18.95 14.52
N ASN A 410 2.25 18.06 13.76
CA ASN A 410 2.93 16.88 14.29
C ASN A 410 4.26 17.30 14.93
N SER A 411 4.62 16.75 16.05
CA SER A 411 5.83 17.10 16.78
C SER A 411 6.77 15.92 17.03
N ASN A 412 6.57 14.86 16.31
CA ASN A 412 7.23 13.61 16.58
C ASN A 412 8.64 13.48 15.99
N ASN A 413 8.96 14.11 14.89
CA ASN A 413 10.30 14.08 14.27
C ASN A 413 10.87 12.66 14.08
N GLY A 414 10.09 11.70 13.59
CA GLY A 414 10.51 10.33 13.28
C GLY A 414 10.77 9.46 14.51
N GLY A 415 9.93 9.58 15.53
CA GLY A 415 9.96 8.73 16.73
C GLY A 415 9.01 7.52 16.62
N SER A 416 8.71 6.89 17.74
CA SER A 416 7.77 5.78 17.86
C SER A 416 6.44 6.18 18.49
N SER A 417 6.04 7.41 18.33
CA SER A 417 4.77 8.00 18.79
C SER A 417 4.65 9.41 18.24
N PHE A 418 3.49 9.82 17.87
CA PHE A 418 3.20 11.17 17.36
C PHE A 418 2.30 11.97 18.30
N SER A 419 2.23 13.29 18.06
CA SER A 419 1.33 14.21 18.76
C SER A 419 0.95 15.36 17.83
N LEU A 420 -0.34 15.45 17.54
CA LEU A 420 -0.91 16.53 16.75
C LEU A 420 -1.31 17.70 17.65
N ASP A 421 -0.53 18.77 17.61
CA ASP A 421 -0.69 19.96 18.45
C ASP A 421 -1.36 21.10 17.67
N TYR A 422 -2.52 21.57 18.16
CA TYR A 422 -3.26 22.65 17.52
C TYR A 422 -2.44 23.92 17.31
N VAL A 423 -2.38 24.40 16.06
CA VAL A 423 -1.68 25.62 15.67
C VAL A 423 -2.63 26.84 15.74
N ASN A 424 -2.52 27.60 16.80
CA ASN A 424 -3.38 28.77 17.00
C ASN A 424 -3.09 29.88 15.97
N ASN A 425 -4.10 30.27 15.20
CA ASN A 425 -4.01 31.21 14.07
C ASN A 425 -3.13 30.73 12.90
N GLY A 426 -2.95 29.41 12.74
CA GLY A 426 -2.27 28.84 11.58
C GLY A 426 -3.03 29.08 10.28
N VAL A 427 -4.36 29.10 10.36
CA VAL A 427 -5.27 29.27 9.22
C VAL A 427 -5.88 30.69 9.23
N PRO A 428 -6.02 31.37 8.07
CA PRO A 428 -6.67 32.68 7.98
C PRO A 428 -8.15 32.63 8.37
N GLY A 429 -8.66 33.66 8.99
CA GLY A 429 -10.09 33.75 9.35
C GLY A 429 -11.05 33.80 8.15
N SER A 430 -10.55 33.94 6.93
CA SER A 430 -11.30 33.83 5.68
C SER A 430 -11.69 32.39 5.31
N SER A 431 -11.09 31.39 5.91
CA SER A 431 -11.46 29.98 5.74
C SER A 431 -12.55 29.52 6.72
N SER A 432 -13.39 30.41 7.18
CA SER A 432 -14.46 30.11 8.14
C SER A 432 -15.81 30.12 7.46
N PHE A 433 -16.13 29.08 6.70
CA PHE A 433 -17.40 28.93 6.01
C PHE A 433 -18.08 27.59 6.37
N THR A 434 -18.30 26.74 5.39
CA THR A 434 -18.96 25.44 5.48
C THR A 434 -18.09 24.40 4.76
N GLY A 435 -16.85 24.24 5.24
CA GLY A 435 -15.90 23.30 4.66
C GLY A 435 -16.44 21.87 4.78
N LEU A 436 -16.47 21.18 3.66
CA LEU A 436 -16.84 19.77 3.58
C LEU A 436 -15.64 18.90 3.27
N ASP A 437 -14.70 19.50 2.56
CA ASP A 437 -13.52 18.81 2.13
C ASP A 437 -12.33 19.78 2.01
N ALA A 438 -11.11 19.27 2.05
CA ALA A 438 -9.89 20.02 1.86
C ALA A 438 -8.81 19.15 1.27
N ASP A 439 -8.28 19.54 0.14
CA ASP A 439 -7.26 18.82 -0.57
C ASP A 439 -5.94 19.60 -0.65
N CYS A 440 -4.80 18.94 -0.57
CA CYS A 440 -3.49 19.51 -0.31
C CYS A 440 -2.45 19.11 -1.36
N CYS A 441 -1.93 20.07 -2.15
CA CYS A 441 -0.77 19.84 -3.01
C CYS A 441 -0.01 21.14 -3.29
N ASP A 442 1.19 21.09 -3.88
CA ASP A 442 1.94 22.29 -4.30
C ASP A 442 1.43 22.79 -5.65
N VAL A 443 0.32 23.53 -5.64
CA VAL A 443 -0.34 23.97 -6.88
C VAL A 443 0.41 25.07 -7.63
N ASP A 444 1.35 25.78 -6.99
CA ASP A 444 2.11 26.85 -7.65
C ASP A 444 3.61 26.54 -7.77
N GLU A 445 4.02 25.32 -7.46
CA GLU A 445 5.37 24.76 -7.62
C GLU A 445 6.47 25.60 -6.91
N ASP A 446 6.14 26.20 -5.79
CA ASP A 446 7.14 26.97 -5.04
C ASP A 446 7.84 26.15 -3.94
N GLY A 447 7.44 24.89 -3.78
CA GLY A 447 8.08 23.89 -2.93
C GLY A 447 7.45 23.76 -1.56
N ASP A 448 6.28 24.33 -1.33
CA ASP A 448 5.51 24.10 -0.11
C ASP A 448 4.03 23.77 -0.44
N THR A 449 3.43 22.90 0.37
CA THR A 449 2.09 22.36 0.14
C THR A 449 1.02 23.40 0.42
N ASP A 450 0.16 23.64 -0.55
CA ASP A 450 -1.00 24.53 -0.50
C ASP A 450 -2.28 23.74 -0.18
N ILE A 451 -3.38 24.44 0.11
CA ILE A 451 -4.67 23.82 0.47
C ILE A 451 -5.81 24.46 -0.31
N PHE A 452 -6.66 23.64 -0.91
CA PHE A 452 -7.97 24.05 -1.35
C PHE A 452 -9.03 23.54 -0.37
N VAL A 453 -10.05 24.36 -0.11
CA VAL A 453 -11.18 24.00 0.77
C VAL A 453 -12.47 24.07 -0.03
N ALA A 454 -13.16 22.96 -0.16
CA ALA A 454 -14.49 22.85 -0.71
C ALA A 454 -15.52 23.39 0.30
N ASN A 455 -16.44 24.23 -0.15
CA ASN A 455 -17.45 24.82 0.71
C ASN A 455 -18.86 24.58 0.17
N ASP A 456 -19.73 24.07 1.04
CA ASP A 456 -21.14 23.83 0.77
C ASP A 456 -21.99 25.09 0.86
N ASN A 457 -23.30 24.94 0.65
CA ASN A 457 -24.34 25.94 0.80
C ASN A 457 -24.16 27.20 -0.06
N GLY A 458 -23.52 27.10 -1.21
CA GLY A 458 -23.25 28.19 -2.12
C GLY A 458 -22.23 29.20 -1.59
N ALA A 459 -21.42 28.77 -0.64
CA ALA A 459 -20.23 29.50 -0.23
C ALA A 459 -19.13 29.37 -1.31
N ARG A 460 -18.16 30.25 -1.28
CA ARG A 460 -17.03 30.19 -2.19
C ARG A 460 -16.02 29.15 -1.69
N ASN A 461 -15.45 28.39 -2.55
CA ASN A 461 -14.26 27.60 -2.25
C ASN A 461 -13.07 28.52 -2.00
N VAL A 462 -12.12 28.07 -1.22
CA VAL A 462 -11.00 28.88 -0.75
C VAL A 462 -9.68 28.25 -1.16
N PHE A 463 -8.77 29.07 -1.64
CA PHE A 463 -7.38 28.69 -1.86
C PHE A 463 -6.50 29.31 -0.76
N LEU A 464 -5.86 28.47 0.02
CA LEU A 464 -4.92 28.83 1.08
C LEU A 464 -3.51 28.52 0.62
N LYS A 465 -2.78 29.57 0.21
CA LYS A 465 -1.38 29.42 -0.14
C LYS A 465 -0.51 29.32 1.10
N ASN A 466 0.34 28.32 1.17
CA ASN A 466 1.40 28.20 2.16
C ASN A 466 2.42 29.35 1.99
N THR A 467 3.07 29.76 3.03
CA THR A 467 4.02 30.87 3.01
C THR A 467 5.39 30.51 3.61
N THR A 468 5.64 29.24 3.77
CA THR A 468 6.89 28.72 4.39
C THR A 468 8.11 29.05 3.55
N GLN A 469 7.99 29.04 2.23
CA GLN A 469 9.09 29.32 1.28
C GLN A 469 10.34 28.46 1.51
N THR A 470 10.14 27.25 1.99
CA THR A 470 11.20 26.27 2.18
C THR A 470 10.85 25.10 1.27
N ALA A 471 11.62 24.88 0.23
CA ALA A 471 11.39 23.76 -0.65
C ALA A 471 11.58 22.46 0.11
N ASP A 472 10.77 21.46 -0.19
CA ASP A 472 10.92 20.13 0.37
C ASP A 472 12.28 19.53 0.05
N THR A 473 12.89 18.87 1.02
CA THR A 473 14.18 18.17 0.90
C THR A 473 14.16 16.78 1.49
N HIS A 474 12.99 16.31 1.88
CA HIS A 474 12.77 14.98 2.38
C HIS A 474 12.53 14.04 1.20
N ALA A 475 13.11 12.89 1.25
CA ALA A 475 12.96 11.92 0.17
C ALA A 475 11.95 10.85 0.61
N PRO A 476 11.15 10.32 -0.33
CA PRO A 476 10.29 9.19 -0.04
C PRO A 476 11.06 8.07 0.64
N TYR A 477 10.47 7.37 1.58
CA TYR A 477 11.10 6.23 2.22
C TYR A 477 10.34 4.93 1.93
N ILE A 478 11.12 3.82 1.86
CA ILE A 478 10.64 2.51 1.45
C ILE A 478 10.99 1.50 2.55
N PRO A 479 10.17 1.43 3.62
CA PRO A 479 10.49 0.60 4.79
C PRO A 479 10.34 -0.89 4.50
N ASN A 480 9.32 -1.27 3.78
CA ASN A 480 8.93 -2.65 3.53
C ASN A 480 9.01 -2.97 2.03
N VAL A 481 9.59 -4.12 1.71
CA VAL A 481 9.70 -4.62 0.34
C VAL A 481 9.44 -6.13 0.35
N GLU A 482 8.54 -6.57 -0.49
CA GLU A 482 8.24 -7.97 -0.70
C GLU A 482 9.47 -8.72 -1.21
N GLN A 483 9.76 -9.87 -0.62
CA GLN A 483 10.94 -10.66 -0.95
C GLN A 483 10.58 -11.81 -1.87
N ALA A 484 11.04 -11.74 -3.12
CA ALA A 484 10.86 -12.81 -4.06
C ALA A 484 11.50 -14.12 -3.59
N ALA A 485 10.75 -15.20 -3.66
CA ALA A 485 11.28 -16.54 -3.49
C ALA A 485 12.05 -17.01 -4.74
N ASP A 486 13.02 -17.90 -4.56
CA ASP A 486 13.67 -18.61 -5.67
C ASP A 486 12.62 -19.39 -6.47
N ARG A 487 12.64 -19.31 -7.80
CA ARG A 487 11.68 -19.96 -8.68
C ARG A 487 12.30 -20.58 -9.92
N ASP A 488 11.58 -21.48 -10.57
CA ASP A 488 11.95 -22.02 -11.86
C ASP A 488 11.84 -20.94 -12.97
N ALA A 489 12.61 -21.11 -14.04
CA ALA A 489 12.45 -20.29 -15.23
C ALA A 489 11.10 -20.57 -15.89
N GLY A 490 10.38 -19.50 -16.22
CA GLY A 490 9.06 -19.56 -16.86
C GLY A 490 8.70 -18.26 -17.53
N PRO A 491 7.58 -18.19 -18.25
CA PRO A 491 7.11 -16.96 -18.84
C PRO A 491 6.50 -15.99 -17.81
N GLU A 492 6.02 -16.52 -16.70
CA GLU A 492 5.33 -15.74 -15.66
C GLU A 492 6.27 -14.73 -15.01
N PRO A 493 5.88 -13.47 -14.86
CA PRO A 493 6.69 -12.47 -14.17
C PRO A 493 6.87 -12.82 -12.69
N THR A 494 7.81 -12.16 -12.03
CA THR A 494 7.85 -12.07 -10.59
C THR A 494 7.20 -10.74 -10.22
N VAL A 495 6.03 -10.80 -9.62
CA VAL A 495 5.36 -9.63 -9.04
C VAL A 495 6.02 -9.33 -7.70
N LEU A 496 6.27 -8.08 -7.43
CA LEU A 496 6.81 -7.59 -6.17
C LEU A 496 6.13 -6.29 -5.79
N ARG A 497 5.90 -6.12 -4.51
CA ARG A 497 5.27 -4.94 -3.93
C ARG A 497 6.22 -4.27 -2.93
N ALA A 498 5.99 -2.99 -2.67
CA ALA A 498 6.72 -2.23 -1.66
C ALA A 498 5.83 -1.13 -1.10
N HIS A 499 6.02 -0.81 0.18
CA HIS A 499 5.47 0.39 0.78
C HIS A 499 6.34 1.59 0.44
N VAL A 500 5.71 2.64 -0.03
CA VAL A 500 6.33 3.93 -0.28
C VAL A 500 5.55 4.99 0.49
N TYR A 501 6.24 5.72 1.33
CA TYR A 501 5.71 6.85 2.08
C TYR A 501 6.49 8.11 1.75
N ASP A 502 5.83 9.24 1.86
CA ASP A 502 6.42 10.56 1.69
C ASP A 502 5.89 11.51 2.77
N ASN A 503 6.44 12.70 2.86
CA ASN A 503 5.91 13.79 3.68
C ASN A 503 4.82 14.60 2.95
N ALA A 504 4.13 13.99 1.99
CA ALA A 504 2.96 14.48 1.29
C ALA A 504 1.74 13.61 1.61
N ALA A 505 0.54 14.10 1.35
CA ALA A 505 -0.66 13.28 1.35
C ALA A 505 -0.48 12.02 0.49
N TYR A 506 -1.08 10.91 0.86
CA TYR A 506 -0.81 9.65 0.17
C TYR A 506 -1.28 9.66 -1.28
N TYR A 507 -2.37 10.34 -1.62
CA TYR A 507 -2.81 10.51 -3.00
C TYR A 507 -1.81 11.32 -3.86
N ILE A 508 -1.03 12.24 -3.26
CA ILE A 508 0.10 12.88 -3.94
C ILE A 508 1.26 11.90 -4.11
N THR A 509 1.53 11.06 -3.09
CA THR A 509 2.57 10.04 -3.13
C THR A 509 2.35 9.04 -4.28
N TRP A 510 1.10 8.80 -4.71
CA TRP A 510 0.82 7.92 -5.87
C TRP A 510 1.45 8.40 -7.17
N TYR A 511 1.68 9.70 -7.32
CA TYR A 511 2.33 10.29 -8.49
C TYR A 511 3.86 10.28 -8.41
N ASN A 512 4.46 9.84 -7.32
CA ASN A 512 5.90 9.72 -7.21
C ASN A 512 6.47 8.78 -8.28
N GLU A 513 7.52 9.23 -8.97
CA GLU A 513 8.21 8.37 -9.93
C GLU A 513 8.88 7.22 -9.20
N THR A 514 8.23 6.06 -9.19
CA THR A 514 8.70 4.87 -8.49
C THR A 514 9.17 3.82 -9.49
N TRP A 515 10.33 3.20 -9.23
CA TRP A 515 10.91 2.18 -10.11
C TRP A 515 11.76 1.17 -9.36
N VAL A 516 12.05 0.07 -10.05
CA VAL A 516 12.97 -0.96 -9.58
C VAL A 516 14.17 -1.08 -10.52
N GLU A 517 15.37 -1.01 -9.95
CA GLU A 517 16.59 -1.38 -10.68
C GLU A 517 16.87 -2.86 -10.55
N VAL A 518 16.87 -3.58 -11.67
CA VAL A 518 17.04 -5.03 -11.73
C VAL A 518 18.33 -5.39 -12.44
N SER A 519 19.21 -6.17 -11.80
CA SER A 519 20.40 -6.71 -12.45
C SER A 519 20.40 -8.25 -12.44
N VAL A 520 20.93 -8.85 -13.49
CA VAL A 520 21.04 -10.31 -13.66
C VAL A 520 22.50 -10.70 -13.56
N ASN A 521 22.83 -11.62 -12.64
CA ASN A 521 24.19 -12.15 -12.41
C ASN A 521 25.26 -11.04 -12.22
N GLY A 522 24.88 -9.93 -11.58
CA GLY A 522 25.76 -8.79 -11.36
C GLY A 522 26.09 -7.99 -12.64
N GLY A 523 25.27 -8.11 -13.68
CA GLY A 523 25.34 -7.30 -14.89
C GLY A 523 24.87 -5.86 -14.66
N SER A 524 24.74 -5.09 -15.74
CA SER A 524 24.17 -3.73 -15.69
C SER A 524 22.71 -3.80 -15.24
N ALA A 525 22.30 -2.84 -14.41
CA ALA A 525 20.92 -2.72 -14.02
C ALA A 525 20.03 -2.26 -15.19
N THR A 526 18.80 -2.74 -15.19
CA THR A 526 17.70 -2.28 -16.04
C THR A 526 16.65 -1.66 -15.12
N VAL A 527 16.13 -0.51 -15.49
CA VAL A 527 15.05 0.16 -14.78
C VAL A 527 13.71 -0.42 -15.25
N ILE A 528 12.85 -0.75 -14.30
CA ILE A 528 11.46 -1.17 -14.55
C ILE A 528 10.58 -0.21 -13.74
N PRO A 529 9.69 0.57 -14.37
CA PRO A 529 8.77 1.43 -13.64
C PRO A 529 7.83 0.58 -12.78
N ALA A 530 7.52 1.07 -11.61
CA ALA A 530 6.49 0.52 -10.74
C ALA A 530 5.19 1.30 -10.95
N MET A 531 4.06 0.67 -10.67
CA MET A 531 2.73 1.27 -10.66
C MET A 531 2.29 1.46 -9.22
N SER A 532 1.55 2.51 -8.93
CA SER A 532 0.82 2.62 -7.67
C SER A 532 -0.33 1.61 -7.67
N SER A 533 -0.46 0.84 -6.60
CA SER A 533 -1.65 0.06 -6.29
C SER A 533 -2.64 0.85 -5.45
N GLN A 534 -2.34 2.10 -5.21
CA GLN A 534 -2.93 3.05 -4.25
C GLN A 534 -2.67 2.66 -2.78
N GLY A 535 -3.25 3.38 -1.83
CA GLY A 535 -2.74 3.37 -0.46
C GLY A 535 -1.22 3.65 -0.47
N GLN A 536 -0.46 2.97 0.37
CA GLN A 536 1.00 3.08 0.38
C GLN A 536 1.71 2.02 -0.50
N VAL A 537 0.98 1.25 -1.29
CA VAL A 537 1.50 0.08 -2.01
C VAL A 537 1.85 0.39 -3.45
N PHE A 538 3.07 0.05 -3.85
CA PHE A 538 3.53 0.08 -5.23
C PHE A 538 3.88 -1.31 -5.71
N ARG A 539 3.60 -1.61 -6.98
CA ARG A 539 3.71 -2.91 -7.62
C ARG A 539 4.63 -2.87 -8.84
N VAL A 540 5.42 -3.91 -9.04
CA VAL A 540 6.25 -4.09 -10.23
C VAL A 540 6.21 -5.52 -10.74
N GLU A 541 6.31 -5.69 -12.04
CA GLU A 541 6.48 -6.99 -12.69
C GLU A 541 7.90 -7.17 -13.25
N ILE A 542 8.71 -7.98 -12.59
CA ILE A 542 10.02 -8.36 -13.12
C ILE A 542 9.83 -9.45 -14.18
N PRO A 543 10.27 -9.25 -15.42
CA PRO A 543 9.99 -10.18 -16.52
C PRO A 543 10.40 -11.62 -16.23
N GLY A 544 9.49 -12.56 -16.45
CA GLY A 544 9.69 -13.98 -16.24
C GLY A 544 10.81 -14.60 -17.10
N SER A 545 11.15 -13.96 -18.21
CA SER A 545 12.24 -14.39 -19.10
C SER A 545 13.66 -14.19 -18.53
N LEU A 546 13.81 -13.42 -17.46
CA LEU A 546 15.09 -13.23 -16.79
C LEU A 546 15.47 -14.51 -16.04
N ALA A 547 16.73 -14.93 -16.15
CA ALA A 547 17.23 -16.15 -15.53
C ALA A 547 18.63 -15.97 -14.93
N GLY A 548 18.87 -16.56 -13.80
CA GLY A 548 20.10 -16.43 -13.01
C GLY A 548 19.83 -15.82 -11.64
N THR A 549 20.86 -15.25 -11.01
CA THR A 549 20.69 -14.48 -9.79
C THR A 549 20.18 -13.10 -10.15
N ILE A 550 18.97 -12.80 -9.74
CA ILE A 550 18.32 -11.50 -9.92
C ILE A 550 18.59 -10.67 -8.66
N THR A 551 19.13 -9.48 -8.83
CA THR A 551 19.29 -8.50 -7.75
C THR A 551 18.40 -7.32 -8.07
N TYR A 552 17.65 -6.84 -7.10
CA TYR A 552 16.72 -5.72 -7.29
C TYR A 552 16.80 -4.73 -6.12
N GLN A 553 16.49 -3.47 -6.41
CA GLN A 553 16.39 -2.38 -5.45
C GLN A 553 15.30 -1.42 -5.91
N TRP A 554 14.45 -1.02 -5.00
CA TRP A 554 13.41 -0.02 -5.23
C TRP A 554 13.92 1.38 -5.03
N PHE A 555 13.36 2.30 -5.79
CA PHE A 555 13.58 3.74 -5.71
C PHE A 555 12.25 4.45 -5.88
N SER A 556 12.09 5.56 -5.19
CA SER A 556 10.96 6.48 -5.39
C SER A 556 11.49 7.91 -5.37
N ARG A 557 10.94 8.75 -6.22
CA ARG A 557 11.31 10.16 -6.36
C ARG A 557 10.05 11.02 -6.34
N ASP A 558 10.02 11.98 -5.42
CA ASP A 558 8.97 12.98 -5.32
C ASP A 558 9.00 14.01 -6.44
N GLU A 559 8.03 14.91 -6.46
CA GLU A 559 7.93 16.00 -7.44
C GLU A 559 9.08 17.02 -7.33
N TYR A 560 9.73 17.15 -6.17
CA TYR A 560 10.86 18.05 -5.94
C TYR A 560 12.20 17.44 -6.34
N GLY A 561 12.23 16.17 -6.70
CA GLY A 561 13.40 15.44 -7.17
C GLY A 561 14.22 14.77 -6.08
N ASN A 562 13.74 14.75 -4.82
CA ASN A 562 14.37 13.98 -3.78
C ASN A 562 14.13 12.49 -4.04
N THR A 563 15.14 11.65 -3.81
CA THR A 563 15.04 10.23 -4.18
C THR A 563 15.41 9.35 -3.01
N GLY A 564 14.47 8.52 -2.61
CA GLY A 564 14.63 7.45 -1.63
C GLY A 564 14.96 6.10 -2.26
N SER A 565 15.43 5.16 -1.46
CA SER A 565 15.68 3.81 -1.94
C SER A 565 15.61 2.76 -0.82
N SER A 566 15.15 1.57 -1.17
CA SER A 566 15.15 0.41 -0.29
C SER A 566 16.54 -0.20 -0.09
N ALA A 567 16.63 -1.24 0.73
CA ALA A 567 17.74 -2.19 0.73
C ALA A 567 17.81 -2.95 -0.61
N VAL A 568 18.94 -3.62 -0.85
CA VAL A 568 19.13 -4.47 -2.04
C VAL A 568 18.72 -5.89 -1.72
N PHE A 569 17.90 -6.50 -2.56
CA PHE A 569 17.39 -7.86 -2.43
C PHE A 569 17.87 -8.75 -3.57
N THR A 570 17.79 -10.06 -3.37
CA THR A 570 18.19 -11.05 -4.39
C THR A 570 17.33 -12.30 -4.33
N TYR A 571 17.00 -12.84 -5.50
CA TYR A 571 16.41 -14.17 -5.67
C TYR A 571 16.98 -14.86 -6.90
N ASN A 572 16.73 -16.16 -7.08
CA ASN A 572 17.25 -16.92 -8.21
C ASN A 572 16.12 -17.42 -9.12
N VAL A 573 16.30 -17.23 -10.43
CA VAL A 573 15.39 -17.72 -11.47
C VAL A 573 16.12 -18.68 -12.39
N GLY A 574 15.60 -19.90 -12.51
CA GLY A 574 16.06 -20.82 -13.54
C GLY A 574 17.43 -21.42 -13.35
N GLY A 575 17.93 -21.52 -12.13
CA GLY A 575 18.81 -22.62 -11.79
C GLY A 575 17.89 -23.80 -11.57
N GLY A 576 18.07 -24.94 -12.26
CA GLY A 576 17.18 -26.09 -12.11
C GLY A 576 16.77 -26.26 -10.66
N GLY A 577 15.45 -26.41 -10.40
CA GLY A 577 14.80 -26.27 -9.10
C GLY A 577 15.65 -26.77 -7.94
N PHE A 578 16.10 -25.86 -7.12
CA PHE A 578 16.80 -26.19 -5.87
C PHE A 578 15.80 -26.19 -4.75
N SER A 579 15.65 -27.28 -4.05
CA SER A 579 14.86 -27.31 -2.82
C SER A 579 15.68 -27.86 -1.66
N SER A 580 15.63 -27.15 -0.54
CA SER A 580 16.15 -27.69 0.73
C SER A 580 15.16 -28.70 1.29
N PHE A 581 15.66 -29.77 1.84
CA PHE A 581 14.84 -30.82 2.47
C PHE A 581 15.60 -31.47 3.61
N CYS A 582 14.90 -32.26 4.42
CA CYS A 582 15.54 -33.07 5.47
C CYS A 582 16.34 -32.20 6.45
N VAL A 583 15.69 -31.22 7.00
CA VAL A 583 16.25 -30.33 8.00
C VAL A 583 16.32 -31.01 9.37
N GLY A 584 17.22 -30.55 10.21
CA GLY A 584 17.41 -31.04 11.59
C GLY A 584 16.98 -30.00 12.63
N ASP A 585 16.11 -29.11 12.28
CA ASP A 585 15.51 -28.12 13.18
C ASP A 585 14.24 -28.68 13.86
N PHE A 586 13.55 -27.87 14.64
CA PHE A 586 12.35 -28.27 15.37
C PHE A 586 11.12 -28.62 14.50
N ASN A 587 11.21 -28.43 13.18
CA ASN A 587 10.15 -28.77 12.22
C ASN A 587 10.31 -30.16 11.59
N THR A 588 11.30 -30.93 11.98
CA THR A 588 11.56 -32.25 11.40
C THR A 588 10.57 -33.31 11.86
N LEU A 589 10.14 -34.21 10.94
CA LEU A 589 9.32 -35.38 11.25
C LEU A 589 10.14 -36.53 11.84
N VAL A 590 11.45 -36.54 11.60
CA VAL A 590 12.41 -37.51 12.17
C VAL A 590 13.35 -36.70 13.05
N GLY A 591 13.19 -36.79 14.35
CA GLY A 591 14.02 -36.07 15.31
C GLY A 591 15.50 -36.34 15.17
N CYS A 592 16.32 -35.39 15.51
CA CYS A 592 17.76 -35.57 15.60
C CYS A 592 18.17 -36.55 16.69
N PRO A 593 19.28 -37.33 16.52
CA PRO A 593 19.52 -38.55 17.30
C PRO A 593 19.69 -38.39 18.81
N CYS A 594 20.11 -37.23 19.27
CA CYS A 594 20.37 -36.95 20.69
C CYS A 594 19.57 -35.75 21.21
N LEU A 595 18.42 -35.49 20.62
CA LEU A 595 17.64 -34.25 20.87
C LEU A 595 18.51 -33.03 20.57
N ASN A 596 19.31 -33.11 19.50
CA ASN A 596 20.20 -32.06 19.03
C ASN A 596 19.62 -31.37 17.81
N GLU A 597 18.35 -31.02 17.88
CA GLU A 597 17.69 -30.18 16.90
C GLU A 597 18.38 -28.79 16.86
N ALA A 598 18.66 -28.31 15.65
CA ALA A 598 19.35 -27.04 15.46
C ALA A 598 18.45 -25.87 15.74
N GLY A 599 19.00 -24.82 16.36
CA GLY A 599 18.31 -23.56 16.59
C GLY A 599 18.24 -22.68 15.33
N ASN A 600 19.08 -22.89 14.32
CA ASN A 600 19.07 -22.20 13.06
C ASN A 600 18.19 -22.93 12.03
N VAL A 601 17.21 -22.23 11.49
CA VAL A 601 16.20 -22.76 10.55
C VAL A 601 16.87 -23.32 9.28
N GLY A 602 16.34 -24.44 8.79
CA GLY A 602 16.78 -25.04 7.52
C GLY A 602 18.10 -25.80 7.57
N ALA A 603 18.81 -25.84 8.69
CA ALA A 603 20.10 -26.54 8.84
C ALA A 603 19.95 -28.03 9.13
N GLY A 604 21.06 -28.76 9.17
CA GLY A 604 21.14 -30.12 9.73
C GLY A 604 21.06 -30.08 11.26
N CYS A 605 21.18 -31.28 11.90
CA CYS A 605 21.18 -31.36 13.37
C CYS A 605 22.37 -30.61 13.98
N GLU A 606 22.17 -30.07 15.21
CA GLU A 606 23.22 -29.34 15.94
C GLU A 606 24.52 -30.12 16.04
N ASN A 607 25.64 -29.43 15.89
CA ASN A 607 27.01 -29.93 15.96
C ASN A 607 27.79 -29.32 17.11
N SER A 608 29.09 -29.58 17.20
CA SER A 608 29.95 -29.07 18.28
C SER A 608 30.13 -27.54 18.30
N THR A 609 29.64 -26.80 17.30
CA THR A 609 29.66 -25.33 17.29
C THR A 609 28.45 -24.74 18.03
N GLY A 610 27.46 -25.56 18.39
CA GLY A 610 26.18 -25.14 18.98
C GLY A 610 25.16 -24.70 17.93
N GLN A 611 25.40 -24.98 16.64
CA GLN A 611 24.52 -24.70 15.51
C GLN A 611 24.38 -25.96 14.62
N GLY A 612 23.34 -26.01 13.80
CA GLY A 612 23.25 -26.97 12.70
C GLY A 612 24.08 -26.51 11.51
N ALA A 613 24.82 -27.40 10.86
CA ALA A 613 25.51 -27.02 9.61
C ALA A 613 24.50 -26.92 8.44
N LEU A 614 24.61 -25.85 7.69
CA LEU A 614 23.74 -25.55 6.55
C LEU A 614 24.49 -25.83 5.23
N LEU A 615 23.85 -26.57 4.32
CA LEU A 615 24.25 -26.68 2.92
C LEU A 615 23.40 -25.73 2.09
N SER A 616 24.07 -24.84 1.40
CA SER A 616 23.48 -23.95 0.40
C SER A 616 24.06 -24.25 -0.99
N VAL A 617 23.38 -23.75 -2.03
CA VAL A 617 23.77 -23.94 -3.42
C VAL A 617 23.63 -22.64 -4.17
N ALA A 618 24.54 -22.37 -5.10
CA ALA A 618 24.49 -21.24 -6.02
C ALA A 618 24.92 -21.68 -7.42
N GLY A 619 24.55 -20.92 -8.43
CA GLY A 619 24.89 -21.19 -9.83
C GLY A 619 23.77 -21.89 -10.59
N VAL A 620 24.05 -22.31 -11.84
CA VAL A 620 23.09 -22.91 -12.77
C VAL A 620 23.29 -24.40 -12.86
N ALA A 621 22.22 -25.19 -12.63
CA ALA A 621 22.21 -26.64 -12.79
C ALA A 621 21.94 -27.06 -14.23
N SER A 622 22.84 -26.74 -15.13
CA SER A 622 22.81 -27.17 -16.54
C SER A 622 23.89 -28.21 -16.80
N VAL A 623 23.56 -29.26 -17.53
CA VAL A 623 24.55 -30.30 -17.92
C VAL A 623 25.61 -29.70 -18.85
N SER A 624 25.24 -28.77 -19.69
CA SER A 624 26.12 -28.10 -20.66
C SER A 624 26.90 -26.91 -20.09
N ALA A 625 26.33 -26.23 -19.07
CA ALA A 625 26.86 -24.99 -18.49
C ALA A 625 26.90 -25.01 -16.96
N ASP A 626 27.28 -26.16 -16.37
CA ASP A 626 27.34 -26.37 -14.93
C ASP A 626 28.22 -25.36 -14.20
N SER A 627 27.56 -24.44 -13.46
CA SER A 627 28.21 -23.48 -12.57
C SER A 627 27.86 -23.69 -11.10
N ILE A 628 27.28 -24.87 -10.77
CA ILE A 628 26.85 -25.21 -9.40
C ILE A 628 28.03 -25.17 -8.43
N VAL A 629 27.85 -24.44 -7.36
CA VAL A 629 28.73 -24.39 -6.22
C VAL A 629 27.94 -24.70 -4.95
N PHE A 630 28.32 -25.77 -4.24
CA PHE A 630 27.77 -26.01 -2.92
C PHE A 630 28.64 -25.34 -1.87
N SER A 631 28.01 -24.66 -0.93
CA SER A 631 28.65 -24.03 0.24
C SER A 631 28.11 -24.62 1.53
N GLY A 632 28.98 -24.99 2.44
CA GLY A 632 28.63 -25.39 3.80
C GLY A 632 29.00 -24.28 4.78
N SER A 633 28.09 -23.93 5.70
CA SER A 633 28.33 -23.01 6.83
C SER A 633 28.12 -23.71 8.18
N ASP A 634 28.49 -23.01 9.24
CA ASP A 634 28.40 -23.49 10.64
C ASP A 634 29.07 -24.86 10.88
N LEU A 635 30.15 -25.10 10.16
CA LEU A 635 30.91 -26.32 10.21
C LEU A 635 32.00 -26.26 11.29
N PRO A 636 32.21 -27.36 12.09
CA PRO A 636 33.45 -27.52 12.86
C PRO A 636 34.63 -27.60 11.93
N SER A 637 35.82 -27.23 12.42
CA SER A 637 37.07 -27.35 11.63
C SER A 637 37.40 -28.82 11.34
N GLY A 638 37.49 -29.19 10.06
CA GLY A 638 37.77 -30.56 9.67
C GLY A 638 37.41 -30.88 8.21
N PRO A 639 37.67 -32.13 7.79
CA PRO A 639 37.31 -32.57 6.46
C PRO A 639 35.80 -32.83 6.34
N GLY A 640 35.21 -32.40 5.22
CA GLY A 640 33.85 -32.69 4.80
C GLY A 640 33.83 -33.32 3.41
N LEU A 641 32.86 -34.20 3.14
CA LEU A 641 32.64 -34.84 1.86
C LEU A 641 31.29 -34.39 1.28
N TYR A 642 31.33 -33.67 0.20
CA TYR A 642 30.16 -33.42 -0.64
C TYR A 642 29.82 -34.65 -1.45
N PHE A 643 28.56 -35.07 -1.42
CA PHE A 643 28.13 -36.28 -2.12
C PHE A 643 26.74 -36.14 -2.73
N GLN A 644 26.46 -36.93 -3.77
CA GLN A 644 25.19 -37.01 -4.46
C GLN A 644 24.51 -38.37 -4.17
N GLY A 645 23.19 -38.34 -4.09
CA GLY A 645 22.32 -39.51 -4.12
C GLY A 645 21.26 -39.43 -5.20
N ASN A 646 20.70 -40.56 -5.61
CA ASN A 646 19.60 -40.61 -6.57
C ASN A 646 18.23 -40.48 -5.88
N ASN A 647 18.13 -40.83 -4.61
CA ASN A 647 16.87 -40.92 -3.89
C ASN A 647 16.91 -40.06 -2.61
N ALA A 648 15.78 -39.45 -2.27
CA ALA A 648 15.54 -38.92 -0.94
C ALA A 648 15.27 -40.10 0.03
N ILE A 649 15.99 -40.18 1.14
CA ILE A 649 15.83 -41.22 2.14
C ILE A 649 14.59 -40.92 2.98
N ASN A 650 13.79 -41.95 3.25
CA ASN A 650 12.58 -41.88 4.09
C ASN A 650 11.61 -40.77 3.64
N GLY A 651 11.34 -40.69 2.32
CA GLY A 651 10.45 -39.69 1.75
C GLY A 651 10.92 -38.24 1.91
N GLY A 652 12.21 -38.02 2.13
CA GLY A 652 12.78 -36.70 2.36
C GLY A 652 13.07 -36.36 3.83
N ASN A 653 12.61 -37.18 4.77
CA ASN A 653 12.82 -36.95 6.21
C ASN A 653 14.15 -37.46 6.75
N GLY A 654 14.90 -38.22 5.92
CA GLY A 654 16.19 -38.79 6.32
C GLY A 654 16.08 -39.95 7.30
N ASN A 655 17.24 -40.54 7.62
CA ASN A 655 17.43 -41.51 8.70
C ASN A 655 18.61 -41.07 9.56
N VAL A 656 18.54 -41.36 10.84
CA VAL A 656 19.63 -41.12 11.78
C VAL A 656 20.95 -41.72 11.29
N PHE A 657 22.02 -40.94 11.22
CA PHE A 657 23.33 -41.33 10.80
C PHE A 657 24.42 -40.46 11.46
N GLY A 658 25.12 -41.02 12.44
CA GLY A 658 26.02 -40.25 13.29
C GLY A 658 25.25 -39.28 14.20
N ASP A 659 25.70 -38.04 14.30
CA ASP A 659 25.05 -36.97 15.08
C ASP A 659 23.96 -36.24 14.28
N GLY A 660 23.64 -36.73 13.07
CA GLY A 660 22.68 -36.05 12.18
C GLY A 660 21.76 -36.98 11.41
N LEU A 661 21.13 -36.44 10.37
CA LEU A 661 20.22 -37.14 9.47
C LEU A 661 20.87 -37.32 8.10
N ARG A 662 20.88 -38.55 7.60
CA ARG A 662 21.26 -38.80 6.21
C ARG A 662 20.06 -38.75 5.30
N CYS A 663 20.07 -37.83 4.36
CA CYS A 663 18.95 -37.44 3.51
C CYS A 663 19.12 -37.94 2.07
N ALA A 664 20.34 -37.88 1.53
CA ALA A 664 20.64 -38.29 0.19
C ALA A 664 21.12 -39.75 0.15
N GLY A 665 20.49 -40.58 -0.70
CA GLY A 665 20.72 -42.00 -0.80
C GLY A 665 20.59 -42.58 -2.21
N GLY A 666 20.47 -43.90 -2.31
CA GLY A 666 20.50 -44.62 -3.57
C GLY A 666 21.95 -44.85 -4.08
N SER A 667 22.19 -44.64 -5.36
CA SER A 667 23.54 -44.77 -5.95
C SER A 667 24.42 -43.59 -5.59
N VAL A 668 25.00 -43.61 -4.40
CA VAL A 668 25.78 -42.48 -3.87
C VAL A 668 27.07 -42.28 -4.65
N LYS A 669 27.32 -41.03 -5.06
CA LYS A 669 28.55 -40.54 -5.69
C LYS A 669 29.27 -39.57 -4.76
N ARG A 670 30.56 -39.75 -4.55
CA ARG A 670 31.42 -38.82 -3.87
C ARG A 670 31.85 -37.74 -4.87
N LEU A 671 31.59 -36.48 -4.55
CA LEU A 671 31.90 -35.34 -5.43
C LEU A 671 33.25 -34.73 -5.10
N GLN A 672 33.41 -34.23 -3.87
CA GLN A 672 34.63 -33.59 -3.46
C GLN A 672 34.81 -33.66 -1.94
N VAL A 673 36.07 -33.80 -1.50
CA VAL A 673 36.45 -33.58 -0.11
C VAL A 673 37.01 -32.17 0.05
N ARG A 674 36.50 -31.43 1.02
CA ARG A 674 36.96 -30.07 1.37
C ARG A 674 37.20 -29.99 2.86
N PHE A 675 38.13 -29.12 3.26
CA PHE A 675 38.36 -28.78 4.66
C PHE A 675 37.64 -27.48 5.00
N SER A 676 36.87 -27.49 6.08
CA SER A 676 36.27 -26.27 6.60
C SER A 676 37.32 -25.40 7.30
N ALA A 677 37.29 -24.13 7.05
CA ALA A 677 38.09 -23.09 7.69
C ALA A 677 37.18 -21.88 8.03
N GLY A 678 37.25 -21.42 9.29
CA GLY A 678 36.40 -20.36 9.74
C GLY A 678 34.90 -20.67 9.67
N GLY A 679 34.53 -21.94 9.88
CA GLY A 679 33.12 -22.39 9.86
C GLY A 679 32.55 -22.65 8.47
N THR A 680 33.30 -22.48 7.39
CA THR A 680 32.78 -22.58 6.01
C THR A 680 33.60 -23.55 5.15
N SER A 681 32.95 -24.11 4.13
CA SER A 681 33.61 -24.90 3.09
C SER A 681 32.83 -24.76 1.77
N GLN A 682 33.52 -24.94 0.62
CA GLN A 682 32.88 -24.75 -0.68
C GLN A 682 33.46 -25.73 -1.72
N THR A 683 32.61 -26.22 -2.64
CA THR A 683 33.05 -26.99 -3.80
C THR A 683 33.79 -26.11 -4.82
N SER A 684 34.72 -26.74 -5.57
CA SER A 684 35.49 -26.09 -6.63
C SER A 684 35.59 -26.93 -7.91
N VAL A 685 34.72 -27.92 -8.03
CA VAL A 685 34.66 -28.81 -9.21
C VAL A 685 33.32 -28.65 -9.92
N SER A 686 33.27 -28.92 -11.22
CA SER A 686 32.00 -29.11 -11.91
C SER A 686 31.25 -30.28 -11.29
N ILE A 687 30.05 -30.04 -10.81
CA ILE A 687 29.26 -31.07 -10.10
C ILE A 687 28.74 -32.13 -11.05
N SER A 688 28.27 -31.74 -12.26
CA SER A 688 27.83 -32.69 -13.29
C SER A 688 28.93 -33.63 -13.71
N ASN A 689 30.15 -33.14 -13.90
CA ASN A 689 31.33 -33.94 -14.27
C ASN A 689 31.76 -34.82 -13.11
N ALA A 690 31.83 -34.33 -11.87
CA ALA A 690 32.21 -35.09 -10.69
C ALA A 690 31.21 -36.22 -10.41
N ALA A 691 29.94 -36.00 -10.64
CA ALA A 691 28.90 -37.03 -10.51
C ALA A 691 28.92 -38.05 -11.65
N GLY A 692 29.18 -37.63 -12.86
CA GLY A 692 29.31 -38.48 -14.06
C GLY A 692 28.05 -39.25 -14.47
N ASN A 693 26.87 -38.89 -13.91
CA ASN A 693 25.58 -39.54 -14.18
C ASN A 693 24.41 -38.56 -14.17
N VAL A 694 24.68 -37.28 -14.37
CA VAL A 694 23.68 -36.22 -14.48
C VAL A 694 23.28 -36.06 -15.93
N THR A 695 21.98 -36.02 -16.19
CA THR A 695 21.38 -35.74 -17.51
C THR A 695 20.27 -34.73 -17.37
N ALA A 696 19.95 -34.04 -18.43
CA ALA A 696 18.80 -33.12 -18.44
C ALA A 696 17.51 -33.81 -17.96
N GLY A 697 16.74 -33.14 -17.11
CA GLY A 697 15.55 -33.68 -16.45
C GLY A 697 15.83 -34.61 -15.25
N SER A 698 17.09 -34.83 -14.90
CA SER A 698 17.40 -35.75 -13.78
C SER A 698 17.35 -35.02 -12.43
N LEU A 699 16.50 -35.49 -11.54
CA LEU A 699 16.46 -35.05 -10.14
C LEU A 699 17.54 -35.75 -9.32
N ARG A 700 18.38 -34.99 -8.65
CA ARG A 700 19.48 -35.46 -7.79
C ARG A 700 19.43 -34.82 -6.43
N ARG A 701 19.96 -35.52 -5.39
CA ARG A 701 20.00 -35.07 -4.01
C ARG A 701 21.44 -34.92 -3.56
N TYR A 702 21.73 -33.85 -2.88
CA TYR A 702 23.07 -33.50 -2.45
C TYR A 702 23.10 -33.27 -0.96
N GLN A 703 24.22 -33.61 -0.30
CA GLN A 703 24.44 -33.41 1.12
C GLN A 703 25.92 -33.32 1.42
N LEU A 704 26.30 -32.62 2.49
CA LEU A 704 27.66 -32.58 3.02
C LEU A 704 27.73 -33.40 4.31
N TRP A 705 28.57 -34.44 4.31
CA TRP A 705 29.00 -35.18 5.49
C TRP A 705 30.29 -34.58 5.99
N TYR A 706 30.42 -34.31 7.29
CA TYR A 706 31.61 -33.71 7.86
C TYR A 706 32.03 -34.34 9.18
N ARG A 707 33.34 -34.24 9.51
CA ARG A 707 33.90 -34.73 10.77
C ARG A 707 33.60 -33.74 11.89
N ASP A 708 33.16 -34.27 13.01
CA ASP A 708 32.94 -33.54 14.26
C ASP A 708 33.45 -34.38 15.46
N PRO A 709 34.77 -34.49 15.63
CA PRO A 709 35.35 -35.33 16.68
C PRO A 709 35.38 -34.60 18.05
N SER A 710 34.77 -33.44 18.17
CA SER A 710 34.77 -32.67 19.41
C SER A 710 34.04 -33.40 20.54
N VAL A 711 34.54 -33.29 21.75
CA VAL A 711 33.83 -33.77 22.97
C VAL A 711 32.58 -32.96 23.28
N SER A 712 32.43 -31.81 22.67
CA SER A 712 31.19 -30.98 22.73
C SER A 712 30.15 -31.34 21.68
N ALA A 713 30.46 -32.31 20.77
CA ALA A 713 29.45 -32.78 19.83
C ALA A 713 28.33 -33.53 20.56
N PRO A 714 27.06 -33.24 20.27
CA PRO A 714 25.92 -33.71 21.06
C PRO A 714 25.86 -35.22 21.27
N CYS A 715 26.02 -36.02 20.20
CA CYS A 715 25.98 -37.49 20.29
C CYS A 715 27.38 -38.16 20.32
N GLN A 716 28.42 -37.39 20.11
CA GLN A 716 29.84 -37.85 20.12
C GLN A 716 30.17 -39.01 19.14
N SER A 717 29.41 -39.12 18.03
CA SER A 717 29.70 -40.13 17.00
C SER A 717 30.91 -39.77 16.12
N GLY A 718 31.42 -38.55 16.22
CA GLY A 718 32.57 -38.03 15.53
C GLY A 718 32.31 -37.54 14.11
N PHE A 719 31.04 -37.41 13.71
CA PHE A 719 30.63 -36.87 12.43
C PHE A 719 29.14 -36.43 12.43
N ASN A 720 28.79 -35.50 11.57
CA ASN A 720 27.42 -35.04 11.37
C ASN A 720 27.16 -34.73 9.88
N LEU A 721 25.95 -34.33 9.53
CA LEU A 721 25.53 -34.01 8.17
C LEU A 721 24.71 -32.70 8.18
N THR A 722 24.75 -32.02 7.04
CA THR A 722 23.91 -30.84 6.77
C THR A 722 22.44 -31.23 6.44
N ASN A 723 21.55 -30.25 6.18
CA ASN A 723 20.33 -30.44 5.40
C ASN A 723 20.65 -31.08 4.03
N GLY A 724 19.63 -31.58 3.34
CA GLY A 724 19.71 -32.03 1.96
C GLY A 724 19.35 -30.95 0.97
N ILE A 725 19.89 -30.99 -0.24
CA ILE A 725 19.48 -30.17 -1.39
C ILE A 725 19.02 -31.06 -2.52
N GLU A 726 17.83 -30.84 -3.06
CA GLU A 726 17.37 -31.45 -4.32
C GLU A 726 17.68 -30.54 -5.49
N ILE A 727 18.09 -31.09 -6.61
CA ILE A 727 18.36 -30.36 -7.84
C ILE A 727 17.78 -31.11 -9.05
N THR A 728 16.94 -30.42 -9.83
CA THR A 728 16.56 -30.87 -11.18
C THR A 728 17.50 -30.25 -12.20
N TRP A 729 18.20 -31.06 -12.97
CA TRP A 729 19.20 -30.58 -13.92
C TRP A 729 18.58 -30.26 -15.27
N SER A 730 18.87 -29.10 -15.81
CA SER A 730 18.51 -28.68 -17.17
C SER A 730 19.51 -29.18 -18.21
N ALA A 731 19.26 -28.91 -19.50
CA ALA A 731 20.11 -29.34 -20.59
C ALA A 731 21.48 -28.65 -20.64
#